data_d4efbabaf35589ba2d6e438fa99bf234
#
_entry.id   d4efbabaf35589ba2d6e438fa99bf234
#
_cell.length_a   1.000
_cell.length_b   1.000
_cell.length_c   1.000
_cell.angle_alpha   90.00
_cell.angle_beta   90.00
_cell.angle_gamma   90.00
#
_symmetry.space_group_name_H-M   'P 1'
#
loop_
_entity.id
_entity.type
_entity.pdbx_description
1 polymer ?
#
loop_
_entity_poly.entity_id
_entity_poly.type
_entity_poly.pdbx_seq_one_letter_code
_entity_poly.pdbx_strand_id
1 'polypeptide(L)'
;MTTNLHYLIAGMAVLLVVLWQYSHQRQMDDRNSLMFRRLLTVISLDVLAELVSTCFILYAPYSFGVGRMLSNTVFYLFQAILPLMLLYYVCTLCSSRVISTGTVLRMGIPTIALVFIILTNPFTEKLFYFDSTGYCHGPWYLLLYISALLHIAAAAIFVAVHRDAVSRRNLAALLTVFLLAAFGIAAQAVNPAVLTTGFGLSLSILAMYLTINNPCACMDSLTGLNDKQYLLRRMNELTDAHKAFHIITVYAYQLDHMNKVSGVQSGDEFLRRAAEHMQEIAGRNVFRVTGKRFLLLTFSLREYEACLTSLRQVFHTQPDDAQAAPSPVILCGVVGAEKLGTGGLVLDYAEYLESLAARSGGTEVIQNDRKNRDSFYYNKQVEQFLHRAIDEDLFEVYYQPVYSLHQQRFVTLEALSRLRHPTLGWISPDIFIRLAEKNRLISQITELQLRRVCRFLRENPALRASIANVKINLSPLDLIHSDGGNHLIRILDEYGLPYSCFQFEITETVATEYSASLTRVAESFQAAGIGLCLDDFGSGYANLNTVMQLPFSVIKLDRSLLFHICTDKNAALFYQSIVSAFCRLGYRIIAEGVETQEEMELLRSWNVDMIQGYYFSRPLPPGDLLRLLTEEAVEQM
;
A
#
# COMPACT_ATOMS: atom_id res chain seq x y z
N MET A 1 -12.47 60.94 -2.62
CA MET A 1 -12.69 59.59 -3.19
C MET A 1 -13.58 58.78 -2.26
N THR A 2 -14.73 58.31 -2.74
CA THR A 2 -15.59 57.41 -1.95
C THR A 2 -14.98 55.99 -2.08
N THR A 3 -14.25 55.58 -1.05
CA THR A 3 -13.70 54.21 -0.95
C THR A 3 -14.85 53.22 -0.84
N ASN A 4 -14.85 52.20 -1.68
CA ASN A 4 -15.91 51.20 -1.70
C ASN A 4 -15.56 50.04 -0.71
N LEU A 5 -16.24 50.03 0.44
CA LEU A 5 -16.06 49.04 1.52
C LEU A 5 -16.71 47.66 1.25
N HIS A 6 -17.50 47.51 0.17
CA HIS A 6 -18.28 46.29 -0.06
C HIS A 6 -17.42 45.05 -0.19
N TYR A 7 -16.32 45.13 -0.91
CA TYR A 7 -15.40 43.98 -1.09
C TYR A 7 -14.68 43.61 0.21
N LEU A 8 -14.31 44.61 1.03
CA LEU A 8 -13.67 44.39 2.31
C LEU A 8 -14.61 43.69 3.29
N ILE A 9 -15.89 44.12 3.37
CA ILE A 9 -16.93 43.49 4.19
C ILE A 9 -17.20 42.03 3.70
N ALA A 10 -17.27 41.85 2.39
CA ALA A 10 -17.42 40.51 1.81
C ALA A 10 -16.24 39.61 2.16
N GLY A 11 -15.00 40.09 2.07
CA GLY A 11 -13.79 39.37 2.48
C GLY A 11 -13.80 38.96 3.95
N MET A 12 -14.22 39.87 4.83
CA MET A 12 -14.40 39.58 6.26
C MET A 12 -15.43 38.47 6.51
N ALA A 13 -16.58 38.53 5.82
CA ALA A 13 -17.60 37.49 5.95
C ALA A 13 -17.05 36.12 5.54
N VAL A 14 -16.31 36.03 4.44
CA VAL A 14 -15.63 34.78 4.01
C VAL A 14 -14.64 34.30 5.08
N LEU A 15 -13.80 35.20 5.62
CA LEU A 15 -12.84 34.85 6.67
C LEU A 15 -13.50 34.36 7.95
N LEU A 16 -14.60 34.98 8.37
CA LEU A 16 -15.36 34.54 9.54
C LEU A 16 -15.91 33.15 9.37
N VAL A 17 -16.41 32.78 8.16
CA VAL A 17 -16.86 31.45 7.85
C VAL A 17 -15.68 30.46 7.92
N VAL A 18 -14.53 30.80 7.34
CA VAL A 18 -13.34 29.93 7.37
C VAL A 18 -12.83 29.74 8.80
N LEU A 19 -12.74 30.80 9.59
CA LEU A 19 -12.34 30.78 11.01
C LEU A 19 -13.29 29.92 11.84
N TRP A 20 -14.60 30.12 11.68
CA TRP A 20 -15.62 29.33 12.38
C TRP A 20 -15.50 27.84 12.02
N GLN A 21 -15.45 27.52 10.75
CA GLN A 21 -15.32 26.15 10.28
C GLN A 21 -14.01 25.51 10.77
N TYR A 22 -12.89 26.24 10.69
CA TYR A 22 -11.59 25.76 11.13
C TYR A 22 -11.52 25.55 12.65
N SER A 23 -12.21 26.37 13.45
CA SER A 23 -12.24 26.24 14.92
C SER A 23 -13.09 25.05 15.40
N HIS A 24 -14.14 24.68 14.64
CA HIS A 24 -15.05 23.58 15.00
C HIS A 24 -14.62 22.21 14.45
N GLN A 25 -13.68 22.18 13.49
CA GLN A 25 -13.15 20.92 12.97
C GLN A 25 -11.96 20.41 13.78
N ARG A 26 -11.77 19.08 13.77
CA ARG A 26 -10.58 18.43 14.32
C ARG A 26 -9.32 19.00 13.63
N GLN A 27 -8.50 19.70 14.37
CA GLN A 27 -7.24 20.23 13.87
C GLN A 27 -6.22 19.09 13.74
N MET A 28 -5.52 19.06 12.60
CA MET A 28 -4.39 18.15 12.39
C MET A 28 -3.13 18.72 13.03
N ASP A 29 -2.34 17.87 13.70
CA ASP A 29 -1.08 18.25 14.34
C ASP A 29 0.12 18.04 13.40
N ASP A 30 -0.06 18.34 12.12
CA ASP A 30 1.02 18.33 11.15
C ASP A 30 1.59 19.74 10.89
N ARG A 31 2.81 19.78 10.34
CA ARG A 31 3.53 21.02 10.06
C ARG A 31 2.74 21.95 9.10
N ASN A 32 2.08 21.36 8.11
CA ASN A 32 1.33 22.12 7.12
C ASN A 32 0.11 22.82 7.75
N SER A 33 -0.62 22.12 8.62
CA SER A 33 -1.76 22.67 9.35
C SER A 33 -1.33 23.76 10.32
N LEU A 34 -0.17 23.62 10.98
CA LEU A 34 0.38 24.67 11.82
C LEU A 34 0.71 25.93 11.01
N MET A 35 1.34 25.78 9.84
CA MET A 35 1.66 26.91 8.97
C MET A 35 0.41 27.55 8.36
N PHE A 36 -0.58 26.73 7.97
CA PHE A 36 -1.87 27.25 7.52
C PHE A 36 -2.58 28.06 8.60
N ARG A 37 -2.59 27.59 9.85
CA ARG A 37 -3.14 28.35 10.99
C ARG A 37 -2.47 29.70 11.17
N ARG A 38 -1.13 29.74 11.10
CA ARG A 38 -0.38 31.00 11.17
C ARG A 38 -0.74 31.95 10.02
N LEU A 39 -0.81 31.40 8.79
CA LEU A 39 -1.21 32.18 7.61
C LEU A 39 -2.63 32.70 7.74
N LEU A 40 -3.59 31.88 8.16
CA LEU A 40 -4.98 32.30 8.42
C LEU A 40 -5.07 33.40 9.46
N THR A 41 -4.30 33.32 10.56
CA THR A 41 -4.24 34.35 11.59
C THR A 41 -3.70 35.66 11.03
N VAL A 42 -2.61 35.62 10.25
CA VAL A 42 -2.01 36.87 9.69
C VAL A 42 -2.94 37.50 8.65
N ILE A 43 -3.60 36.72 7.78
CA ILE A 43 -4.59 37.23 6.82
C ILE A 43 -5.78 37.86 7.56
N SER A 44 -6.24 37.23 8.64
CA SER A 44 -7.36 37.79 9.43
C SER A 44 -7.00 39.13 10.10
N LEU A 45 -5.77 39.24 10.60
CA LEU A 45 -5.25 40.50 11.18
C LEU A 45 -5.02 41.55 10.10
N ASP A 46 -4.57 41.17 8.91
CA ASP A 46 -4.39 42.07 7.77
C ASP A 46 -5.72 42.72 7.34
N VAL A 47 -6.75 41.90 7.09
CA VAL A 47 -8.08 42.38 6.68
C VAL A 47 -8.73 43.21 7.78
N LEU A 48 -8.52 42.87 9.06
CA LEU A 48 -8.97 43.69 10.19
C LEU A 48 -8.23 45.03 10.24
N ALA A 49 -6.92 45.04 10.05
CA ALA A 49 -6.10 46.25 10.02
C ALA A 49 -6.49 47.17 8.83
N GLU A 50 -6.78 46.56 7.66
CA GLU A 50 -7.29 47.29 6.49
C GLU A 50 -8.62 47.97 6.80
N LEU A 51 -9.56 47.27 7.47
CA LEU A 51 -10.84 47.85 7.89
C LEU A 51 -10.64 49.00 8.87
N VAL A 52 -9.85 48.79 9.93
CA VAL A 52 -9.57 49.80 10.94
C VAL A 52 -8.91 51.01 10.30
N SER A 53 -7.89 50.81 9.47
CA SER A 53 -7.21 51.89 8.74
C SER A 53 -8.18 52.69 7.86
N THR A 54 -9.03 51.99 7.10
CA THR A 54 -10.02 52.64 6.23
C THR A 54 -11.08 53.40 7.04
N CYS A 55 -11.53 52.90 8.17
CA CYS A 55 -12.44 53.59 9.06
C CYS A 55 -11.79 54.87 9.63
N PHE A 56 -10.51 54.83 10.03
CA PHE A 56 -9.80 56.03 10.47
C PHE A 56 -9.63 57.05 9.35
N ILE A 57 -9.40 56.62 8.11
CA ILE A 57 -9.30 57.51 6.95
C ILE A 57 -10.63 58.22 6.68
N LEU A 58 -11.75 57.45 6.72
CA LEU A 58 -13.07 57.97 6.31
C LEU A 58 -13.80 58.75 7.40
N TYR A 59 -13.70 58.32 8.68
CA TYR A 59 -14.58 58.83 9.74
C TYR A 59 -13.86 59.55 10.88
N ALA A 60 -12.53 59.38 11.05
CA ALA A 60 -11.85 60.03 12.17
C ALA A 60 -11.67 61.54 11.92
N PRO A 61 -11.85 62.38 12.94
CA PRO A 61 -11.58 63.84 12.86
C PRO A 61 -10.12 64.08 12.45
N TYR A 62 -9.88 65.26 11.80
CA TYR A 62 -8.52 65.63 11.34
C TYR A 62 -7.52 65.75 12.51
N SER A 63 -7.98 66.09 13.71
CA SER A 63 -7.17 66.09 14.93
C SER A 63 -6.57 64.73 15.34
N PHE A 64 -7.07 63.63 14.80
CA PHE A 64 -6.57 62.29 15.06
C PHE A 64 -5.45 61.86 14.10
N GLY A 65 -4.57 62.73 13.68
CA GLY A 65 -3.49 62.49 12.72
C GLY A 65 -2.57 61.33 13.10
N VAL A 66 -2.21 61.20 14.39
CA VAL A 66 -1.39 60.11 14.91
C VAL A 66 -2.11 58.77 14.77
N GLY A 67 -3.42 58.69 15.07
CA GLY A 67 -4.20 57.48 14.94
C GLY A 67 -4.31 56.99 13.48
N ARG A 68 -4.52 57.93 12.54
CA ARG A 68 -4.52 57.63 11.09
C ARG A 68 -3.17 57.12 10.61
N MET A 69 -2.06 57.73 11.02
CA MET A 69 -0.70 57.33 10.68
C MET A 69 -0.40 55.93 11.24
N LEU A 70 -0.71 55.68 12.50
CA LEU A 70 -0.45 54.41 13.17
C LEU A 70 -1.28 53.27 12.57
N SER A 71 -2.59 53.47 12.33
CA SER A 71 -3.45 52.45 11.76
C SER A 71 -3.00 52.04 10.36
N ASN A 72 -2.60 52.98 9.49
CA ASN A 72 -2.04 52.69 8.18
C ASN A 72 -0.68 52.00 8.26
N THR A 73 0.18 52.41 9.17
CA THR A 73 1.49 51.77 9.37
C THR A 73 1.31 50.28 9.76
N VAL A 74 0.40 49.96 10.67
CA VAL A 74 0.08 48.59 11.08
C VAL A 74 -0.48 47.78 9.91
N PHE A 75 -1.40 48.34 9.14
CA PHE A 75 -1.92 47.68 7.93
C PHE A 75 -0.80 47.36 6.93
N TYR A 76 0.06 48.31 6.60
CA TYR A 76 1.17 48.06 5.67
C TYR A 76 2.20 47.06 6.19
N LEU A 77 2.41 46.94 7.50
CA LEU A 77 3.25 45.92 8.09
C LEU A 77 2.69 44.49 7.80
N PHE A 78 1.39 44.29 7.98
CA PHE A 78 0.78 43.00 7.62
C PHE A 78 0.88 42.74 6.13
N GLN A 79 0.61 43.73 5.27
CA GLN A 79 0.74 43.63 3.81
C GLN A 79 2.18 43.24 3.37
N ALA A 80 3.20 43.72 4.07
CA ALA A 80 4.59 43.38 3.77
C ALA A 80 4.97 41.95 4.19
N ILE A 81 4.43 41.46 5.32
CA ILE A 81 4.76 40.13 5.88
C ILE A 81 4.02 39.01 5.15
N LEU A 82 2.80 39.27 4.69
CA LEU A 82 1.88 38.25 4.18
C LEU A 82 2.41 37.50 2.95
N PRO A 83 3.01 38.14 1.90
CA PRO A 83 3.58 37.40 0.76
C PRO A 83 4.73 36.48 1.13
N LEU A 84 5.56 36.87 2.10
CA LEU A 84 6.63 36.00 2.64
C LEU A 84 6.05 34.78 3.36
N MET A 85 4.99 34.98 4.16
CA MET A 85 4.29 33.87 4.84
C MET A 85 3.68 32.88 3.83
N LEU A 86 3.09 33.39 2.74
CA LEU A 86 2.56 32.56 1.67
C LEU A 86 3.69 31.75 0.98
N LEU A 87 4.80 32.40 0.62
CA LEU A 87 5.97 31.73 0.05
C LEU A 87 6.49 30.63 0.99
N TYR A 88 6.62 30.94 2.28
CA TYR A 88 7.08 29.96 3.27
C TYR A 88 6.10 28.77 3.41
N TYR A 89 4.79 29.02 3.42
CA TYR A 89 3.77 27.97 3.41
C TYR A 89 3.91 27.07 2.17
N VAL A 90 4.05 27.63 0.98
CA VAL A 90 4.23 26.90 -0.27
C VAL A 90 5.49 26.02 -0.22
N CYS A 91 6.60 26.57 0.29
CA CYS A 91 7.83 25.82 0.46
C CYS A 91 7.67 24.64 1.44
N THR A 92 6.89 24.79 2.51
CA THR A 92 6.60 23.68 3.45
C THR A 92 5.71 22.61 2.83
N LEU A 93 4.81 22.99 1.93
CA LEU A 93 3.92 22.05 1.23
C LEU A 93 4.66 21.21 0.19
N CYS A 94 5.66 21.80 -0.49
CA CYS A 94 6.42 21.15 -1.57
C CYS A 94 7.62 20.34 -1.06
N SER A 95 8.08 20.55 0.18
CA SER A 95 9.30 19.92 0.72
C SER A 95 9.02 19.28 2.08
N SER A 96 9.33 17.97 2.20
CA SER A 96 9.30 17.28 3.49
C SER A 96 10.43 17.75 4.43
N ARG A 97 11.53 18.29 3.88
CA ARG A 97 12.69 18.74 4.66
C ARG A 97 12.43 20.07 5.35
N VAL A 98 12.99 20.21 6.55
CA VAL A 98 12.96 21.48 7.27
C VAL A 98 13.78 22.51 6.51
N ILE A 99 13.15 23.63 6.11
CA ILE A 99 13.85 24.73 5.44
C ILE A 99 14.83 25.35 6.42
N SER A 100 16.10 25.48 6.02
CA SER A 100 17.12 26.06 6.90
C SER A 100 16.82 27.52 7.22
N THR A 101 17.15 27.94 8.45
CA THR A 101 16.97 29.33 8.91
C THR A 101 17.65 30.34 7.97
N GLY A 102 18.82 29.98 7.41
CA GLY A 102 19.51 30.83 6.46
C GLY A 102 18.78 31.01 5.12
N THR A 103 18.01 30.00 4.68
CA THR A 103 17.16 30.11 3.47
C THR A 103 15.95 31.01 3.72
N VAL A 104 15.29 30.86 4.88
CA VAL A 104 14.17 31.71 5.28
C VAL A 104 14.61 33.18 5.39
N LEU A 105 15.78 33.43 5.98
CA LEU A 105 16.33 34.79 6.10
C LEU A 105 16.62 35.39 4.71
N ARG A 106 17.21 34.65 3.79
CA ARG A 106 17.45 35.11 2.41
C ARG A 106 16.16 35.43 1.66
N MET A 107 15.13 34.62 1.79
CA MET A 107 13.79 34.88 1.23
C MET A 107 13.14 36.14 1.84
N GLY A 108 13.45 36.45 3.10
CA GLY A 108 12.92 37.59 3.85
C GLY A 108 13.59 38.91 3.57
N ILE A 109 14.73 38.96 2.87
CA ILE A 109 15.48 40.22 2.65
C ILE A 109 14.60 41.33 2.06
N PRO A 110 13.79 41.14 0.99
CA PRO A 110 12.93 42.17 0.44
C PRO A 110 11.88 42.64 1.46
N THR A 111 11.32 41.72 2.23
CA THR A 111 10.33 42.03 3.29
C THR A 111 10.97 42.84 4.40
N ILE A 112 12.17 42.48 4.87
CA ILE A 112 12.89 43.23 5.92
C ILE A 112 13.16 44.67 5.48
N ALA A 113 13.63 44.85 4.24
CA ALA A 113 13.86 46.16 3.68
C ALA A 113 12.56 47.00 3.62
N LEU A 114 11.46 46.36 3.19
CA LEU A 114 10.15 47.00 3.10
C LEU A 114 9.58 47.40 4.50
N VAL A 115 9.72 46.50 5.48
CA VAL A 115 9.35 46.75 6.87
C VAL A 115 10.13 47.96 7.43
N PHE A 116 11.42 48.07 7.14
CA PHE A 116 12.22 49.24 7.54
C PHE A 116 11.66 50.55 6.91
N ILE A 117 11.33 50.55 5.61
CA ILE A 117 10.74 51.68 4.91
C ILE A 117 9.37 52.04 5.52
N ILE A 118 8.53 51.06 5.88
CA ILE A 118 7.22 51.27 6.50
C ILE A 118 7.38 51.95 7.89
N LEU A 119 8.29 51.44 8.72
CA LEU A 119 8.53 51.97 10.06
C LEU A 119 9.10 53.40 10.04
N THR A 120 9.87 53.73 9.01
CA THR A 120 10.40 55.10 8.82
C THR A 120 9.45 56.05 8.10
N ASN A 121 8.32 55.54 7.56
CA ASN A 121 7.36 56.32 6.78
C ASN A 121 6.75 57.51 7.53
N PRO A 122 6.45 57.47 8.86
CA PRO A 122 5.97 58.61 9.60
C PRO A 122 6.88 59.85 9.53
N PHE A 123 8.17 59.65 9.23
CA PHE A 123 9.17 60.73 9.11
C PHE A 123 9.54 61.03 7.65
N THR A 124 9.40 60.03 6.76
CA THR A 124 9.88 60.12 5.37
C THR A 124 8.78 60.40 4.36
N GLU A 125 7.53 60.09 4.70
CA GLU A 125 6.34 60.26 3.85
C GLU A 125 6.44 59.60 2.46
N LYS A 126 7.31 58.62 2.32
CA LYS A 126 7.63 57.99 1.01
C LYS A 126 6.59 57.02 0.54
N LEU A 127 5.89 56.31 1.43
CA LEU A 127 4.86 55.32 1.08
C LEU A 127 3.47 55.93 1.06
N PHE A 128 3.13 56.71 2.10
CA PHE A 128 1.86 57.42 2.22
C PHE A 128 2.02 58.61 3.15
N TYR A 129 1.15 59.59 2.96
CA TYR A 129 1.05 60.79 3.82
C TYR A 129 -0.38 61.30 3.88
N PHE A 130 -0.64 62.20 4.77
CA PHE A 130 -1.93 62.88 4.92
C PHE A 130 -1.76 64.37 4.69
N ASP A 131 -2.50 64.93 3.72
CA ASP A 131 -2.56 66.36 3.47
C ASP A 131 -3.96 66.90 3.73
N SER A 132 -4.20 68.18 3.36
CA SER A 132 -5.50 68.85 3.51
C SER A 132 -6.63 68.20 2.69
N THR A 133 -6.30 67.38 1.69
CA THR A 133 -7.27 66.69 0.84
C THR A 133 -7.56 65.26 1.34
N GLY A 134 -6.79 64.76 2.33
CA GLY A 134 -6.94 63.45 2.94
C GLY A 134 -5.73 62.55 2.75
N TYR A 135 -5.98 61.28 2.54
CA TYR A 135 -4.95 60.25 2.33
C TYR A 135 -4.35 60.34 0.93
N CYS A 136 -3.03 60.36 0.83
CA CYS A 136 -2.26 60.38 -0.41
C CYS A 136 -1.21 59.28 -0.48
N HIS A 137 -0.99 58.73 -1.67
CA HIS A 137 0.08 57.80 -1.92
C HIS A 137 1.42 58.51 -2.11
N GLY A 138 2.45 58.04 -1.45
CA GLY A 138 3.82 58.53 -1.64
C GLY A 138 4.49 57.98 -2.88
N PRO A 139 5.67 58.49 -3.27
CA PRO A 139 6.37 58.11 -4.51
C PRO A 139 6.83 56.62 -4.53
N TRP A 140 6.96 56.00 -3.36
CA TRP A 140 7.42 54.61 -3.23
C TRP A 140 6.27 53.61 -2.97
N TYR A 141 5.04 54.03 -3.06
CA TYR A 141 3.86 53.20 -2.84
C TYR A 141 3.87 51.90 -3.65
N LEU A 142 4.35 51.92 -4.92
CA LEU A 142 4.41 50.75 -5.78
C LEU A 142 5.34 49.64 -5.26
N LEU A 143 6.28 49.93 -4.36
CA LEU A 143 7.19 48.94 -3.79
C LEU A 143 6.45 47.81 -3.05
N LEU A 144 5.28 48.09 -2.47
CA LEU A 144 4.43 47.09 -1.83
C LEU A 144 3.96 46.03 -2.82
N TYR A 145 3.45 46.45 -3.97
CA TYR A 145 2.97 45.54 -5.02
C TYR A 145 4.12 44.79 -5.69
N ILE A 146 5.25 45.45 -5.94
CA ILE A 146 6.45 44.84 -6.50
C ILE A 146 6.96 43.72 -5.57
N SER A 147 7.04 44.01 -4.26
CA SER A 147 7.45 43.00 -3.27
C SER A 147 6.49 41.80 -3.24
N ALA A 148 5.17 42.05 -3.25
CA ALA A 148 4.18 40.96 -3.27
C ALA A 148 4.30 40.08 -4.53
N LEU A 149 4.42 40.69 -5.71
CA LEU A 149 4.58 39.99 -6.97
C LEU A 149 5.87 39.16 -7.04
N LEU A 150 6.99 39.70 -6.49
CA LEU A 150 8.25 38.96 -6.41
C LEU A 150 8.12 37.70 -5.56
N HIS A 151 7.44 37.75 -4.41
CA HIS A 151 7.23 36.58 -3.56
C HIS A 151 6.28 35.56 -4.21
N ILE A 152 5.21 36.03 -4.88
CA ILE A 152 4.29 35.16 -5.61
C ILE A 152 5.04 34.48 -6.77
N ALA A 153 5.85 35.20 -7.53
CA ALA A 153 6.68 34.63 -8.60
C ALA A 153 7.69 33.62 -8.06
N ALA A 154 8.36 33.93 -6.95
CA ALA A 154 9.27 32.99 -6.29
C ALA A 154 8.55 31.71 -5.83
N ALA A 155 7.33 31.84 -5.27
CA ALA A 155 6.50 30.69 -4.89
C ALA A 155 6.10 29.84 -6.12
N ALA A 156 5.69 30.48 -7.21
CA ALA A 156 5.33 29.79 -8.46
C ALA A 156 6.53 29.05 -9.08
N ILE A 157 7.70 29.68 -9.10
CA ILE A 157 8.95 29.03 -9.56
C ILE A 157 9.30 27.84 -8.66
N PHE A 158 9.17 27.99 -7.34
CA PHE A 158 9.45 26.88 -6.41
C PHE A 158 8.52 25.70 -6.64
N VAL A 159 7.23 25.92 -6.86
CA VAL A 159 6.25 24.89 -7.20
C VAL A 159 6.61 24.21 -8.54
N ALA A 160 7.00 24.99 -9.56
CA ALA A 160 7.36 24.48 -10.87
C ALA A 160 8.58 23.55 -10.82
N VAL A 161 9.60 23.93 -10.02
CA VAL A 161 10.82 23.11 -9.81
C VAL A 161 10.51 21.82 -9.04
N HIS A 162 9.58 21.85 -8.08
CA HIS A 162 9.25 20.70 -7.23
C HIS A 162 7.89 20.07 -7.60
N ARG A 163 7.44 20.21 -8.84
CA ARG A 163 6.12 19.75 -9.30
C ARG A 163 5.88 18.26 -9.05
N ASP A 164 6.92 17.43 -9.10
CA ASP A 164 6.83 15.97 -8.93
C ASP A 164 6.56 15.57 -7.46
N ALA A 165 6.86 16.47 -6.52
CA ALA A 165 6.57 16.28 -5.09
C ALA A 165 5.15 16.71 -4.69
N VAL A 166 4.40 17.37 -5.60
CA VAL A 166 3.08 17.96 -5.31
C VAL A 166 2.00 17.22 -6.09
N SER A 167 0.92 16.80 -5.40
CA SER A 167 -0.21 16.17 -6.07
C SER A 167 -0.87 17.12 -7.08
N ARG A 168 -1.44 16.58 -8.17
CA ARG A 168 -2.15 17.38 -9.20
C ARG A 168 -3.24 18.28 -8.59
N ARG A 169 -3.93 17.80 -7.57
CA ARG A 169 -4.98 18.55 -6.84
C ARG A 169 -4.39 19.76 -6.10
N ASN A 170 -3.29 19.55 -5.38
CA ASN A 170 -2.62 20.64 -4.64
C ASN A 170 -1.99 21.65 -5.60
N LEU A 171 -1.46 21.20 -6.74
CA LEU A 171 -0.94 22.08 -7.78
C LEU A 171 -2.04 23.01 -8.34
N ALA A 172 -3.20 22.46 -8.68
CA ALA A 172 -4.35 23.24 -9.15
C ALA A 172 -4.81 24.27 -8.09
N ALA A 173 -4.85 23.85 -6.82
CA ALA A 173 -5.19 24.74 -5.71
C ALA A 173 -4.21 25.91 -5.56
N LEU A 174 -2.91 25.64 -5.60
CA LEU A 174 -1.88 26.70 -5.52
C LEU A 174 -1.95 27.66 -6.70
N LEU A 175 -2.17 27.16 -7.92
CA LEU A 175 -2.37 28.01 -9.10
C LEU A 175 -3.61 28.92 -8.92
N THR A 176 -4.71 28.38 -8.41
CA THR A 176 -5.92 29.19 -8.10
C THR A 176 -5.62 30.28 -7.07
N VAL A 177 -4.86 29.96 -6.00
CA VAL A 177 -4.45 30.93 -4.97
C VAL A 177 -3.59 32.05 -5.57
N PHE A 178 -2.60 31.71 -6.39
CA PHE A 178 -1.73 32.69 -7.04
C PHE A 178 -2.52 33.60 -8.00
N LEU A 179 -3.46 33.04 -8.76
CA LEU A 179 -4.32 33.81 -9.67
C LEU A 179 -5.24 34.77 -8.91
N LEU A 180 -5.88 34.31 -7.83
CA LEU A 180 -6.77 35.14 -7.00
C LEU A 180 -6.00 36.27 -6.31
N ALA A 181 -4.82 35.99 -5.76
CA ALA A 181 -3.97 36.99 -5.12
C ALA A 181 -3.47 38.04 -6.14
N ALA A 182 -2.96 37.56 -7.29
CA ALA A 182 -2.48 38.44 -8.35
C ALA A 182 -3.60 39.31 -8.94
N PHE A 183 -4.81 38.75 -9.13
CA PHE A 183 -5.97 39.49 -9.59
C PHE A 183 -6.39 40.57 -8.60
N GLY A 184 -6.46 40.26 -7.29
CA GLY A 184 -6.78 41.24 -6.23
C GLY A 184 -5.78 42.39 -6.23
N ILE A 185 -4.49 42.10 -6.31
CA ILE A 185 -3.41 43.10 -6.38
C ILE A 185 -3.53 43.96 -7.65
N ALA A 186 -3.70 43.34 -8.81
CA ALA A 186 -3.80 44.07 -10.09
C ALA A 186 -5.04 44.99 -10.16
N ALA A 187 -6.19 44.48 -9.71
CA ALA A 187 -7.43 45.26 -9.67
C ALA A 187 -7.30 46.52 -8.76
N GLN A 188 -6.70 46.37 -7.58
CA GLN A 188 -6.47 47.51 -6.67
C GLN A 188 -5.39 48.46 -7.19
N ALA A 189 -4.37 47.99 -7.88
CA ALA A 189 -3.35 48.81 -8.49
C ALA A 189 -3.94 49.72 -9.62
N VAL A 190 -4.91 49.20 -10.39
CA VAL A 190 -5.61 49.95 -11.44
C VAL A 190 -6.60 50.96 -10.85
N ASN A 191 -7.33 50.58 -9.80
CA ASN A 191 -8.29 51.47 -9.13
C ASN A 191 -8.13 51.39 -7.60
N PRO A 192 -7.28 52.24 -7.02
CA PRO A 192 -7.03 52.25 -5.57
C PRO A 192 -8.27 52.59 -4.70
N ALA A 193 -9.34 53.11 -5.29
CA ALA A 193 -10.59 53.36 -4.55
C ALA A 193 -11.39 52.08 -4.25
N VAL A 194 -11.04 50.95 -4.93
CA VAL A 194 -11.70 49.65 -4.75
C VAL A 194 -10.76 48.70 -4.00
N LEU A 195 -11.09 48.41 -2.74
CA LEU A 195 -10.28 47.59 -1.83
C LEU A 195 -10.51 46.09 -2.17
N THR A 196 -9.80 45.57 -3.15
CA THR A 196 -9.97 44.20 -3.65
C THR A 196 -8.93 43.21 -3.14
N THR A 197 -7.79 43.69 -2.61
CA THR A 197 -6.69 42.80 -2.17
C THR A 197 -7.12 41.92 -0.99
N GLY A 198 -7.75 42.47 0.04
CA GLY A 198 -8.26 41.72 1.20
C GLY A 198 -9.32 40.71 0.82
N PHE A 199 -10.18 41.01 -0.15
CA PHE A 199 -11.16 40.07 -0.70
C PHE A 199 -10.50 38.92 -1.46
N GLY A 200 -9.54 39.22 -2.33
CA GLY A 200 -8.76 38.23 -3.08
C GLY A 200 -8.00 37.26 -2.16
N LEU A 201 -7.41 37.78 -1.08
CA LEU A 201 -6.74 36.99 -0.05
C LEU A 201 -7.71 36.11 0.73
N SER A 202 -8.91 36.64 1.07
CA SER A 202 -9.95 35.85 1.74
C SER A 202 -10.45 34.68 0.89
N LEU A 203 -10.61 34.88 -0.42
CA LEU A 203 -10.94 33.80 -1.36
C LEU A 203 -9.78 32.82 -1.52
N SER A 204 -8.55 33.32 -1.52
CA SER A 204 -7.35 32.48 -1.61
C SER A 204 -7.24 31.53 -0.42
N ILE A 205 -7.44 32.01 0.81
CA ILE A 205 -7.41 31.19 2.03
C ILE A 205 -8.58 30.21 2.08
N LEU A 206 -9.76 30.58 1.59
CA LEU A 206 -10.91 29.69 1.45
C LEU A 206 -10.59 28.54 0.46
N ALA A 207 -10.01 28.85 -0.70
CA ALA A 207 -9.60 27.86 -1.68
C ALA A 207 -8.56 26.89 -1.10
N MET A 208 -7.57 27.40 -0.35
CA MET A 208 -6.57 26.58 0.35
C MET A 208 -7.21 25.69 1.41
N TYR A 209 -8.16 26.22 2.18
CA TYR A 209 -8.88 25.47 3.21
C TYR A 209 -9.66 24.29 2.58
N LEU A 210 -10.45 24.57 1.56
CA LEU A 210 -11.31 23.54 0.93
C LEU A 210 -10.52 22.45 0.19
N THR A 211 -9.33 22.77 -0.32
CA THR A 211 -8.59 21.85 -1.20
C THR A 211 -7.39 21.19 -0.52
N ILE A 212 -6.60 21.94 0.25
CA ILE A 212 -5.32 21.47 0.81
C ILE A 212 -5.49 21.11 2.30
N ASN A 213 -6.16 21.96 3.07
CA ASN A 213 -6.25 21.83 4.54
C ASN A 213 -7.65 21.38 5.02
N ASN A 214 -8.40 20.68 4.18
CA ASN A 214 -9.68 20.11 4.60
C ASN A 214 -9.43 18.85 5.44
N PRO A 215 -9.69 18.86 6.76
CA PRO A 215 -9.47 17.69 7.62
C PRO A 215 -10.31 16.49 7.20
N CYS A 216 -11.52 16.72 6.68
CA CYS A 216 -12.42 15.63 6.23
C CYS A 216 -11.86 14.85 5.04
N ALA A 217 -10.94 15.44 4.25
CA ALA A 217 -10.32 14.76 3.12
C ALA A 217 -9.29 13.68 3.53
N CYS A 218 -8.90 13.67 4.81
CA CYS A 218 -7.95 12.71 5.36
C CYS A 218 -8.58 11.84 6.47
N MET A 219 -9.92 11.74 6.50
CA MET A 219 -10.66 10.93 7.47
C MET A 219 -11.42 9.81 6.77
N ASP A 220 -11.42 8.63 7.39
CA ASP A 220 -12.25 7.50 6.96
C ASP A 220 -13.71 7.74 7.31
N SER A 221 -14.61 7.62 6.32
CA SER A 221 -16.03 7.95 6.48
C SER A 221 -16.80 6.99 7.40
N LEU A 222 -16.35 5.73 7.55
CA LEU A 222 -17.00 4.73 8.38
C LEU A 222 -16.66 4.89 9.86
N THR A 223 -15.37 5.12 10.16
CA THR A 223 -14.84 5.08 11.52
C THR A 223 -14.50 6.46 12.08
N GLY A 224 -14.44 7.50 11.23
CA GLY A 224 -14.00 8.84 11.64
C GLY A 224 -12.52 8.93 12.06
N LEU A 225 -11.72 7.89 11.81
CA LEU A 225 -10.28 7.88 12.04
C LEU A 225 -9.53 8.58 10.91
N ASN A 226 -8.32 9.04 11.20
CA ASN A 226 -7.42 9.53 10.16
C ASN A 226 -7.03 8.40 9.20
N ASP A 227 -6.85 8.74 7.92
CA ASP A 227 -6.56 7.81 6.84
C ASP A 227 -5.06 7.46 6.70
N LYS A 228 -4.78 6.56 5.75
CA LYS A 228 -3.42 6.15 5.37
C LYS A 228 -2.55 7.34 4.91
N GLN A 229 -3.12 8.31 4.20
CA GLN A 229 -2.33 9.42 3.64
C GLN A 229 -1.82 10.34 4.75
N TYR A 230 -2.65 10.61 5.74
CA TYR A 230 -2.24 11.39 6.91
C TYR A 230 -1.20 10.63 7.75
N LEU A 231 -1.38 9.33 7.97
CA LEU A 231 -0.41 8.48 8.65
C LEU A 231 0.97 8.52 7.99
N LEU A 232 1.03 8.32 6.66
CA LEU A 232 2.30 8.33 5.91
C LEU A 232 3.02 9.68 6.04
N ARG A 233 2.29 10.79 5.91
CA ARG A 233 2.86 12.13 6.12
C ARG A 233 3.45 12.25 7.52
N ARG A 234 2.69 11.84 8.54
CA ARG A 234 3.13 11.92 9.93
C ARG A 234 4.36 11.08 10.23
N MET A 235 4.40 9.84 9.74
CA MET A 235 5.58 8.97 9.91
C MET A 235 6.81 9.55 9.20
N ASN A 236 6.68 10.06 7.97
CA ASN A 236 7.79 10.68 7.25
C ASN A 236 8.32 11.93 7.98
N GLU A 237 7.45 12.81 8.50
CA GLU A 237 7.84 13.96 9.32
C GLU A 237 8.64 13.54 10.56
N LEU A 238 8.22 12.46 11.24
CA LEU A 238 8.91 11.94 12.41
C LEU A 238 10.28 11.35 12.05
N THR A 239 10.36 10.60 10.95
CA THR A 239 11.61 10.04 10.44
C THR A 239 12.60 11.13 10.04
N ASP A 240 12.14 12.13 9.29
CA ASP A 240 12.97 13.28 8.86
C ASP A 240 13.47 14.11 10.07
N ALA A 241 12.65 14.19 11.13
CA ALA A 241 13.01 14.85 12.38
C ALA A 241 13.85 13.97 13.33
N HIS A 242 14.21 12.75 12.93
CA HIS A 242 14.91 11.76 13.75
C HIS A 242 14.24 11.49 15.11
N LYS A 243 12.91 11.57 15.17
CA LYS A 243 12.14 11.28 16.37
C LYS A 243 11.77 9.80 16.40
N ALA A 244 12.06 9.15 17.53
CA ALA A 244 11.66 7.77 17.75
C ALA A 244 10.14 7.64 17.80
N PHE A 245 9.63 6.60 17.15
CA PHE A 245 8.22 6.21 17.24
C PHE A 245 8.07 4.68 17.11
N HIS A 246 6.96 4.18 17.61
CA HIS A 246 6.60 2.77 17.55
C HIS A 246 5.20 2.65 16.96
N ILE A 247 4.90 1.52 16.33
CA ILE A 247 3.59 1.25 15.77
C ILE A 247 3.03 -0.07 16.28
N ILE A 248 1.70 -0.12 16.43
CA ILE A 248 0.95 -1.34 16.66
C ILE A 248 -0.09 -1.43 15.53
N THR A 249 -0.10 -2.54 14.79
CA THR A 249 -1.15 -2.79 13.81
C THR A 249 -2.20 -3.71 14.38
N VAL A 250 -3.45 -3.44 14.00
CA VAL A 250 -4.63 -4.20 14.35
C VAL A 250 -5.29 -4.61 13.04
N TYR A 251 -5.19 -5.88 12.68
CA TYR A 251 -5.67 -6.40 11.41
C TYR A 251 -6.85 -7.34 11.62
N ALA A 252 -8.05 -6.94 11.13
CA ALA A 252 -9.27 -7.72 11.20
C ALA A 252 -9.29 -8.81 10.11
N TYR A 253 -8.53 -9.89 10.30
CA TYR A 253 -8.27 -10.87 9.26
C TYR A 253 -9.49 -11.73 8.92
N GLN A 254 -10.40 -11.99 9.87
CA GLN A 254 -11.63 -12.76 9.66
C GLN A 254 -12.85 -11.92 9.25
N LEU A 255 -12.68 -10.64 8.94
CA LEU A 255 -13.77 -9.73 8.59
C LEU A 255 -14.61 -10.24 7.40
N ASP A 256 -13.96 -10.83 6.39
CA ASP A 256 -14.66 -11.38 5.22
C ASP A 256 -15.54 -12.57 5.58
N HIS A 257 -15.09 -13.42 6.48
CA HIS A 257 -15.88 -14.54 6.98
C HIS A 257 -17.10 -14.01 7.78
N MET A 258 -16.87 -13.03 8.65
CA MET A 258 -17.93 -12.39 9.41
C MET A 258 -18.98 -11.73 8.50
N ASN A 259 -18.54 -11.04 7.44
CA ASN A 259 -19.42 -10.43 6.44
C ASN A 259 -20.23 -11.49 5.68
N LYS A 260 -19.68 -12.65 5.37
CA LYS A 260 -20.38 -13.76 4.71
C LYS A 260 -21.42 -14.40 5.62
N VAL A 261 -21.14 -14.56 6.90
CA VAL A 261 -22.03 -15.24 7.87
C VAL A 261 -23.10 -14.30 8.43
N SER A 262 -22.71 -13.08 8.81
CA SER A 262 -23.58 -12.15 9.56
C SER A 262 -23.98 -10.89 8.78
N GLY A 263 -23.52 -10.77 7.54
CA GLY A 263 -23.79 -9.62 6.66
C GLY A 263 -22.81 -8.46 6.85
N VAL A 264 -22.73 -7.60 5.81
CA VAL A 264 -21.80 -6.46 5.75
C VAL A 264 -22.02 -5.44 6.88
N GLN A 265 -23.28 -5.26 7.32
CA GLN A 265 -23.60 -4.34 8.42
C GLN A 265 -22.93 -4.75 9.74
N SER A 266 -22.85 -6.06 10.01
CA SER A 266 -22.18 -6.58 11.22
C SER A 266 -20.68 -6.32 11.19
N GLY A 267 -20.05 -6.43 10.01
CA GLY A 267 -18.65 -6.09 9.84
C GLY A 267 -18.37 -4.59 10.01
N ASP A 268 -19.24 -3.74 9.47
CA ASP A 268 -19.14 -2.30 9.65
C ASP A 268 -19.30 -1.88 11.11
N GLU A 269 -20.23 -2.49 11.84
CA GLU A 269 -20.40 -2.25 13.27
C GLU A 269 -19.19 -2.70 14.08
N PHE A 270 -18.64 -3.88 13.77
CA PHE A 270 -17.37 -4.34 14.36
C PHE A 270 -16.25 -3.34 14.16
N LEU A 271 -16.08 -2.82 12.93
CA LEU A 271 -15.03 -1.85 12.61
C LEU A 271 -15.22 -0.52 13.36
N ARG A 272 -16.48 -0.04 13.54
CA ARG A 272 -16.77 1.17 14.33
C ARG A 272 -16.39 0.98 15.80
N ARG A 273 -16.86 -0.12 16.43
CA ARG A 273 -16.54 -0.41 17.84
C ARG A 273 -15.05 -0.61 18.07
N ALA A 274 -14.37 -1.32 17.15
CA ALA A 274 -12.93 -1.47 17.20
C ALA A 274 -12.20 -0.12 17.13
N ALA A 275 -12.67 0.79 16.28
CA ALA A 275 -12.13 2.14 16.18
C ALA A 275 -12.34 2.96 17.45
N GLU A 276 -13.54 2.89 18.07
CA GLU A 276 -13.87 3.54 19.33
C GLU A 276 -12.94 3.08 20.47
N HIS A 277 -12.81 1.77 20.67
CA HIS A 277 -11.91 1.21 21.67
C HIS A 277 -10.43 1.61 21.44
N MET A 278 -9.98 1.58 20.19
CA MET A 278 -8.62 2.02 19.89
C MET A 278 -8.43 3.53 20.15
N GLN A 279 -9.46 4.35 19.91
CA GLN A 279 -9.40 5.79 20.24
C GLN A 279 -9.37 6.05 21.75
N GLU A 280 -10.08 5.25 22.56
CA GLU A 280 -10.01 5.30 24.01
C GLU A 280 -8.59 4.98 24.52
N ILE A 281 -7.90 4.02 23.87
CA ILE A 281 -6.54 3.58 24.25
C ILE A 281 -5.47 4.58 23.82
N ALA A 282 -5.49 5.04 22.57
CA ALA A 282 -4.39 5.82 21.96
C ALA A 282 -4.82 7.22 21.44
N GLY A 283 -6.04 7.66 21.74
CA GLY A 283 -6.54 8.98 21.41
C GLY A 283 -6.51 9.27 19.90
N ARG A 284 -5.83 10.35 19.51
CA ARG A 284 -5.74 10.82 18.12
C ARG A 284 -4.73 10.05 17.26
N ASN A 285 -3.92 9.19 17.89
CA ASN A 285 -2.84 8.47 17.23
C ASN A 285 -3.29 7.11 16.66
N VAL A 286 -4.57 7.00 16.31
CA VAL A 286 -5.19 5.85 15.66
C VAL A 286 -5.55 6.20 14.23
N PHE A 287 -5.23 5.29 13.30
CA PHE A 287 -5.40 5.48 11.86
C PHE A 287 -6.07 4.26 11.24
N ARG A 288 -6.91 4.47 10.23
CA ARG A 288 -7.42 3.40 9.39
C ARG A 288 -6.61 3.36 8.09
N VAL A 289 -5.82 2.30 7.91
CA VAL A 289 -4.88 2.18 6.77
C VAL A 289 -5.55 1.56 5.55
N THR A 290 -6.38 0.55 5.77
CA THR A 290 -7.19 -0.12 4.74
C THR A 290 -8.56 -0.48 5.33
N GLY A 291 -9.44 -1.10 4.52
CA GLY A 291 -10.74 -1.59 4.98
C GLY A 291 -10.69 -2.45 6.24
N LYS A 292 -9.59 -3.21 6.43
CA LYS A 292 -9.43 -4.19 7.53
C LYS A 292 -8.28 -3.87 8.50
N ARG A 293 -7.47 -2.84 8.22
CA ARG A 293 -6.22 -2.56 8.96
C ARG A 293 -6.28 -1.22 9.65
N PHE A 294 -6.03 -1.24 10.95
CA PHE A 294 -5.80 -0.06 11.77
C PHE A 294 -4.34 -0.01 12.22
N LEU A 295 -3.89 1.18 12.57
CA LEU A 295 -2.54 1.40 13.09
C LEU A 295 -2.59 2.42 14.22
N LEU A 296 -1.90 2.10 15.33
CA LEU A 296 -1.65 3.00 16.44
C LEU A 296 -0.21 3.47 16.38
N LEU A 297 0.00 4.77 16.57
CA LEU A 297 1.30 5.42 16.65
C LEU A 297 1.59 5.81 18.10
N THR A 298 2.75 5.40 18.64
CA THR A 298 3.19 5.73 20.01
C THR A 298 4.59 6.32 19.98
N PHE A 299 4.92 7.15 20.97
CA PHE A 299 6.17 7.93 20.99
C PHE A 299 7.14 7.52 22.09
N SER A 300 6.74 6.58 22.93
CA SER A 300 7.60 5.99 23.97
C SER A 300 7.33 4.50 24.10
N LEU A 301 8.34 3.74 24.54
CA LEU A 301 8.20 2.30 24.77
C LEU A 301 7.13 2.00 25.84
N ARG A 302 7.04 2.84 26.88
CA ARG A 302 6.02 2.69 27.94
C ARG A 302 4.60 2.84 27.40
N GLU A 303 4.37 3.82 26.53
CA GLU A 303 3.08 4.04 25.85
C GLU A 303 2.76 2.85 24.93
N TYR A 304 3.74 2.38 24.17
CA TYR A 304 3.61 1.21 23.29
C TYR A 304 3.18 -0.05 24.09
N GLU A 305 3.87 -0.36 25.19
CA GLU A 305 3.57 -1.53 26.02
C GLU A 305 2.17 -1.42 26.67
N ALA A 306 1.81 -0.23 27.15
CA ALA A 306 0.48 0.02 27.70
C ALA A 306 -0.62 -0.17 26.66
N CYS A 307 -0.47 0.42 25.47
CA CYS A 307 -1.42 0.27 24.37
C CYS A 307 -1.55 -1.19 23.94
N LEU A 308 -0.42 -1.89 23.79
CA LEU A 308 -0.42 -3.31 23.39
C LEU A 308 -1.13 -4.19 24.41
N THR A 309 -0.91 -3.93 25.71
CA THR A 309 -1.58 -4.67 26.79
C THR A 309 -3.08 -4.43 26.77
N SER A 310 -3.52 -3.18 26.61
CA SER A 310 -4.94 -2.83 26.53
C SER A 310 -5.60 -3.45 25.29
N LEU A 311 -4.94 -3.43 24.13
CA LEU A 311 -5.45 -4.08 22.91
C LEU A 311 -5.57 -5.59 23.06
N ARG A 312 -4.61 -6.24 23.74
CA ARG A 312 -4.72 -7.67 24.07
C ARG A 312 -5.94 -7.95 24.94
N GLN A 313 -6.19 -7.14 25.96
CA GLN A 313 -7.37 -7.29 26.82
C GLN A 313 -8.67 -7.14 26.01
N VAL A 314 -8.76 -6.18 25.10
CA VAL A 314 -9.96 -5.94 24.31
C VAL A 314 -10.20 -7.02 23.25
N PHE A 315 -9.15 -7.48 22.56
CA PHE A 315 -9.31 -8.35 21.39
C PHE A 315 -8.93 -9.81 21.60
N HIS A 316 -8.15 -10.16 22.65
CA HIS A 316 -7.65 -11.52 22.92
C HIS A 316 -8.02 -12.09 24.30
N THR A 317 -8.81 -11.36 25.10
CA THR A 317 -9.39 -11.97 26.29
C THR A 317 -10.41 -13.02 25.84
N GLN A 318 -10.05 -14.29 25.98
CA GLN A 318 -11.01 -15.38 25.81
C GLN A 318 -12.08 -15.24 26.91
N PRO A 319 -13.37 -15.32 26.58
CA PRO A 319 -14.35 -15.78 27.56
C PRO A 319 -13.91 -17.18 28.04
N ASP A 320 -14.13 -17.49 29.30
CA ASP A 320 -13.76 -18.79 29.95
C ASP A 320 -14.34 -20.06 29.26
N ASP A 321 -15.00 -19.92 28.14
CA ASP A 321 -15.57 -21.01 27.33
C ASP A 321 -14.55 -21.52 26.31
N ALA A 322 -14.12 -22.76 26.47
CA ALA A 322 -13.23 -23.49 25.57
C ALA A 322 -13.76 -23.69 24.12
N GLN A 323 -14.93 -23.10 23.80
CA GLN A 323 -15.58 -23.11 22.48
C GLN A 323 -15.62 -21.74 21.81
N ALA A 324 -14.95 -20.71 22.37
CA ALA A 324 -14.92 -19.38 21.76
C ALA A 324 -14.14 -19.42 20.43
N ALA A 325 -14.76 -18.87 19.38
CA ALA A 325 -14.11 -18.70 18.09
C ALA A 325 -12.80 -17.89 18.25
N PRO A 326 -11.74 -18.19 17.44
CA PRO A 326 -10.47 -17.46 17.50
C PRO A 326 -10.70 -15.97 17.31
N SER A 327 -9.88 -15.14 17.96
CA SER A 327 -9.98 -13.68 17.84
C SER A 327 -9.98 -13.26 16.37
N PRO A 328 -10.94 -12.42 15.91
CA PRO A 328 -11.01 -11.96 14.53
C PRO A 328 -9.87 -10.99 14.16
N VAL A 329 -8.95 -10.71 15.10
CA VAL A 329 -7.96 -9.64 15.00
C VAL A 329 -6.55 -10.17 15.25
N ILE A 330 -5.63 -9.79 14.35
CA ILE A 330 -4.19 -9.99 14.49
C ILE A 330 -3.55 -8.71 15.01
N LEU A 331 -2.70 -8.82 16.02
CA LEU A 331 -1.91 -7.72 16.58
C LEU A 331 -0.44 -7.90 16.19
N CYS A 332 0.16 -6.88 15.59
CA CYS A 332 1.60 -6.85 15.33
C CYS A 332 2.21 -5.55 15.86
N GLY A 333 3.42 -5.64 16.41
CA GLY A 333 4.12 -4.51 16.99
C GLY A 333 5.48 -4.25 16.35
N VAL A 334 5.79 -2.98 16.06
CA VAL A 334 7.11 -2.54 15.57
C VAL A 334 7.68 -1.48 16.49
N VAL A 335 8.69 -1.87 17.26
CA VAL A 335 9.43 -0.96 18.13
C VAL A 335 10.56 -0.31 17.33
N GLY A 336 10.72 1.02 17.44
CA GLY A 336 11.75 1.77 16.74
C GLY A 336 11.52 1.80 15.22
N ALA A 337 10.29 2.09 14.81
CA ALA A 337 9.85 2.07 13.42
C ALA A 337 10.58 3.10 12.54
N GLU A 338 11.10 4.21 13.13
CA GLU A 338 11.94 5.20 12.44
C GLU A 338 13.22 4.60 11.82
N LYS A 339 13.71 3.48 12.36
CA LYS A 339 14.92 2.80 11.87
C LYS A 339 14.70 2.03 10.57
N LEU A 340 13.46 1.79 10.19
CA LEU A 340 13.11 1.12 8.94
C LEU A 340 13.19 2.08 7.74
N GLY A 341 13.16 3.40 7.96
CA GLY A 341 13.23 4.41 6.90
C GLY A 341 11.88 5.09 6.64
N THR A 342 11.41 5.10 5.38
CA THR A 342 10.19 5.82 5.01
C THR A 342 8.92 5.19 5.61
N GLY A 343 7.88 6.00 5.82
CA GLY A 343 6.58 5.51 6.30
C GLY A 343 5.97 4.41 5.42
N GLY A 344 6.23 4.43 4.11
CA GLY A 344 5.83 3.35 3.21
C GLY A 344 6.49 2.02 3.57
N LEU A 345 7.79 2.02 3.83
CA LEU A 345 8.54 0.82 4.20
C LEU A 345 8.11 0.28 5.57
N VAL A 346 7.74 1.19 6.50
CA VAL A 346 7.17 0.80 7.80
C VAL A 346 5.84 0.06 7.62
N LEU A 347 4.96 0.54 6.74
CA LEU A 347 3.70 -0.13 6.44
C LEU A 347 3.91 -1.48 5.74
N ASP A 348 4.83 -1.57 4.79
CA ASP A 348 5.16 -2.84 4.12
C ASP A 348 5.69 -3.88 5.12
N TYR A 349 6.51 -3.44 6.08
CA TYR A 349 7.02 -4.32 7.14
C TYR A 349 5.91 -4.78 8.10
N ALA A 350 5.01 -3.88 8.47
CA ALA A 350 3.85 -4.22 9.28
C ALA A 350 2.96 -5.27 8.58
N GLU A 351 2.69 -5.10 7.28
CA GLU A 351 1.96 -6.07 6.46
C GLU A 351 2.65 -7.43 6.38
N TYR A 352 3.98 -7.43 6.28
CA TYR A 352 4.78 -8.64 6.33
C TYR A 352 4.59 -9.39 7.67
N LEU A 353 4.66 -8.69 8.82
CA LEU A 353 4.43 -9.28 10.14
C LEU A 353 3.01 -9.83 10.28
N GLU A 354 1.99 -9.13 9.79
CA GLU A 354 0.61 -9.61 9.76
C GLU A 354 0.47 -10.90 8.97
N SER A 355 1.18 -11.01 7.83
CA SER A 355 1.18 -12.23 7.01
C SER A 355 1.84 -13.41 7.71
N LEU A 356 2.86 -13.17 8.55
CA LEU A 356 3.46 -14.19 9.39
C LEU A 356 2.50 -14.64 10.49
N ALA A 357 1.85 -13.69 11.18
CA ALA A 357 0.88 -13.97 12.23
C ALA A 357 -0.32 -14.79 11.72
N ALA A 358 -0.83 -14.45 10.54
CA ALA A 358 -1.94 -15.17 9.92
C ALA A 358 -1.61 -16.66 9.67
N ARG A 359 -0.36 -16.97 9.31
CA ARG A 359 0.12 -18.35 9.10
C ARG A 359 0.26 -19.16 10.38
N SER A 360 0.59 -18.49 11.48
CA SER A 360 0.65 -19.15 12.81
C SER A 360 -0.70 -19.23 13.53
N GLY A 361 -1.82 -19.04 12.81
CA GLY A 361 -3.16 -19.13 13.36
C GLY A 361 -3.70 -17.85 14.00
N GLY A 362 -2.97 -16.74 13.93
CA GLY A 362 -3.44 -15.41 14.33
C GLY A 362 -3.57 -15.16 15.84
N THR A 363 -3.13 -16.08 16.68
CA THR A 363 -3.30 -16.01 18.15
C THR A 363 -2.17 -15.30 18.88
N GLU A 364 -1.00 -15.17 18.27
CA GLU A 364 0.18 -14.57 18.90
C GLU A 364 0.45 -13.16 18.38
N VAL A 365 0.89 -12.28 19.29
CA VAL A 365 1.38 -10.95 18.91
C VAL A 365 2.79 -11.06 18.36
N ILE A 366 2.97 -10.83 17.05
CA ILE A 366 4.29 -10.81 16.45
C ILE A 366 4.92 -9.44 16.64
N GLN A 367 6.12 -9.42 17.22
CA GLN A 367 6.94 -8.22 17.38
C GLN A 367 8.11 -8.24 16.39
N ASN A 368 8.65 -7.05 16.09
CA ASN A 368 9.82 -6.96 15.23
C ASN A 368 11.08 -7.45 15.95
N ASP A 369 11.59 -8.58 15.53
CA ASP A 369 12.90 -9.08 15.91
C ASP A 369 13.90 -8.93 14.73
N ARG A 370 15.16 -9.29 14.99
CA ARG A 370 16.21 -9.25 13.94
C ARG A 370 15.90 -10.22 12.80
N LYS A 371 15.45 -11.43 13.12
CA LYS A 371 15.14 -12.50 12.14
C LYS A 371 14.04 -12.04 11.19
N ASN A 372 12.95 -11.47 11.72
CA ASN A 372 11.84 -10.98 10.91
C ASN A 372 12.26 -9.82 9.99
N ARG A 373 13.13 -8.91 10.48
CA ARG A 373 13.67 -7.83 9.66
C ARG A 373 14.57 -8.34 8.54
N ASP A 374 15.49 -9.25 8.85
CA ASP A 374 16.40 -9.81 7.85
C ASP A 374 15.61 -10.56 6.76
N SER A 375 14.59 -11.35 7.15
CA SER A 375 13.69 -12.03 6.22
C SER A 375 12.85 -11.06 5.38
N PHE A 376 12.39 -9.94 5.95
CA PHE A 376 11.67 -8.91 5.22
C PHE A 376 12.54 -8.26 4.13
N TYR A 377 13.77 -7.86 4.48
CA TYR A 377 14.69 -7.27 3.50
C TYR A 377 15.12 -8.26 2.43
N TYR A 378 15.31 -9.53 2.81
CA TYR A 378 15.53 -10.60 1.85
C TYR A 378 14.36 -10.70 0.85
N ASN A 379 13.12 -10.75 1.34
CA ASN A 379 11.94 -10.79 0.48
C ASN A 379 11.83 -9.55 -0.43
N LYS A 380 12.18 -8.36 0.07
CA LYS A 380 12.20 -7.12 -0.75
C LYS A 380 13.24 -7.19 -1.87
N GLN A 381 14.43 -7.73 -1.62
CA GLN A 381 15.44 -7.93 -2.66
C GLN A 381 14.95 -8.92 -3.72
N VAL A 382 14.32 -10.02 -3.30
CA VAL A 382 13.73 -10.98 -4.23
C VAL A 382 12.61 -10.33 -5.05
N GLU A 383 11.70 -9.59 -4.42
CA GLU A 383 10.60 -8.86 -5.08
C GLU A 383 11.11 -7.91 -6.16
N GLN A 384 12.14 -7.13 -5.87
CA GLN A 384 12.76 -6.23 -6.84
C GLN A 384 13.44 -6.96 -8.01
N PHE A 385 13.96 -8.15 -7.74
CA PHE A 385 14.63 -8.96 -8.75
C PHE A 385 13.65 -9.69 -9.68
N LEU A 386 12.42 -10.00 -9.24
CA LEU A 386 11.45 -10.79 -10.01
C LEU A 386 11.14 -10.20 -11.39
N HIS A 387 10.93 -8.90 -11.51
CA HIS A 387 10.68 -8.24 -12.81
C HIS A 387 11.83 -8.48 -13.78
N ARG A 388 13.04 -8.22 -13.32
CA ARG A 388 14.24 -8.47 -14.12
C ARG A 388 14.39 -9.95 -14.49
N ALA A 389 14.11 -10.85 -13.54
CA ALA A 389 14.22 -12.30 -13.77
C ALA A 389 13.24 -12.79 -14.83
N ILE A 390 12.06 -12.18 -14.94
CA ILE A 390 11.07 -12.46 -15.99
C ILE A 390 11.53 -11.87 -17.32
N ASP A 391 11.92 -10.60 -17.35
CA ASP A 391 12.30 -9.90 -18.58
C ASP A 391 13.56 -10.52 -19.24
N GLU A 392 14.51 -10.98 -18.43
CA GLU A 392 15.76 -11.60 -18.90
C GLU A 392 15.66 -13.15 -18.99
N ASP A 393 14.49 -13.75 -18.73
CA ASP A 393 14.25 -15.21 -18.72
C ASP A 393 15.28 -15.98 -17.87
N LEU A 394 15.46 -15.56 -16.59
CA LEU A 394 16.45 -16.15 -15.68
C LEU A 394 15.94 -17.35 -14.88
N PHE A 395 14.71 -17.79 -15.11
CA PHE A 395 14.17 -18.99 -14.47
C PHE A 395 14.72 -20.26 -15.10
N GLU A 396 15.07 -21.24 -14.27
CA GLU A 396 15.41 -22.58 -14.70
C GLU A 396 14.24 -23.51 -14.42
N VAL A 397 14.10 -24.59 -15.20
CA VAL A 397 13.12 -25.65 -14.96
C VAL A 397 13.85 -26.93 -14.59
N TYR A 398 13.55 -27.44 -13.41
CA TYR A 398 13.97 -28.75 -12.95
C TYR A 398 12.80 -29.70 -13.09
N TYR A 399 13.08 -30.96 -13.25
CA TYR A 399 12.08 -32.00 -13.42
C TYR A 399 12.21 -33.04 -12.31
N GLN A 400 11.10 -33.37 -11.66
CA GLN A 400 11.05 -34.47 -10.72
C GLN A 400 10.32 -35.64 -11.36
N PRO A 401 11.00 -36.77 -11.53
CA PRO A 401 10.37 -37.95 -12.13
C PRO A 401 9.44 -38.65 -11.14
N VAL A 402 8.33 -39.17 -11.67
CA VAL A 402 7.29 -39.90 -10.95
C VAL A 402 7.33 -41.35 -11.39
N TYR A 403 7.49 -42.25 -10.44
CA TYR A 403 7.68 -43.68 -10.67
C TYR A 403 6.35 -44.45 -10.62
N SER A 404 6.08 -45.30 -11.62
CA SER A 404 4.91 -46.19 -11.62
C SER A 404 5.23 -47.49 -10.92
N LEU A 405 4.45 -47.83 -9.88
CA LEU A 405 4.59 -49.10 -9.18
C LEU A 405 4.18 -50.32 -10.03
N HIS A 406 3.26 -50.10 -10.97
CA HIS A 406 2.79 -51.15 -11.89
C HIS A 406 3.75 -51.41 -13.06
N GLN A 407 4.26 -50.29 -13.67
CA GLN A 407 5.16 -50.41 -14.82
C GLN A 407 6.63 -50.52 -14.43
N GLN A 408 6.95 -50.32 -13.15
CA GLN A 408 8.31 -50.34 -12.59
C GLN A 408 9.30 -49.46 -13.36
N ARG A 409 8.84 -48.25 -13.77
CA ARG A 409 9.64 -47.25 -14.46
C ARG A 409 9.10 -45.83 -14.20
N PHE A 410 9.90 -44.87 -14.53
CA PHE A 410 9.43 -43.48 -14.54
C PHE A 410 8.46 -43.26 -15.70
N VAL A 411 7.29 -42.68 -15.42
CA VAL A 411 6.20 -42.55 -16.40
C VAL A 411 5.74 -41.11 -16.63
N THR A 412 6.01 -40.20 -15.72
CA THR A 412 5.64 -38.79 -15.87
C THR A 412 6.63 -37.91 -15.09
N LEU A 413 6.67 -36.64 -15.41
CA LEU A 413 7.57 -35.65 -14.81
C LEU A 413 6.75 -34.52 -14.19
N GLU A 414 7.21 -33.97 -13.11
CA GLU A 414 6.74 -32.67 -12.62
C GLU A 414 7.77 -31.57 -12.93
N ALA A 415 7.33 -30.50 -13.60
CA ALA A 415 8.18 -29.35 -13.92
C ALA A 415 8.15 -28.36 -12.77
N LEU A 416 9.32 -28.03 -12.25
CA LEU A 416 9.48 -27.19 -11.06
C LEU A 416 10.39 -26.01 -11.38
N SER A 417 9.84 -24.80 -11.31
CA SER A 417 10.60 -23.57 -11.52
C SER A 417 11.66 -23.37 -10.44
N ARG A 418 12.84 -22.93 -10.86
CA ARG A 418 13.97 -22.57 -10.00
C ARG A 418 14.46 -21.18 -10.36
N LEU A 419 14.84 -20.41 -9.34
CA LEU A 419 15.33 -19.06 -9.52
C LEU A 419 16.64 -18.88 -8.76
N ARG A 420 17.66 -18.34 -9.45
CA ARG A 420 18.95 -18.03 -8.85
C ARG A 420 19.24 -16.54 -8.91
N HIS A 421 19.40 -15.94 -7.75
CA HIS A 421 19.81 -14.54 -7.64
C HIS A 421 21.34 -14.41 -7.68
N PRO A 422 21.93 -13.39 -8.34
CA PRO A 422 23.38 -13.25 -8.48
C PRO A 422 24.14 -13.19 -7.14
N THR A 423 23.58 -12.59 -6.11
CA THR A 423 24.21 -12.44 -4.79
C THR A 423 23.57 -13.26 -3.68
N LEU A 424 22.27 -13.57 -3.75
CA LEU A 424 21.55 -14.34 -2.73
C LEU A 424 21.63 -15.86 -2.97
N GLY A 425 22.12 -16.29 -4.14
CA GLY A 425 22.13 -17.70 -4.51
C GLY A 425 20.75 -18.23 -4.91
N TRP A 426 20.46 -19.50 -4.61
CA TRP A 426 19.17 -20.12 -4.90
C TRP A 426 18.07 -19.55 -4.02
N ILE A 427 16.97 -19.13 -4.66
CA ILE A 427 15.77 -18.62 -3.97
C ILE A 427 14.77 -19.77 -3.85
N SER A 428 14.23 -19.98 -2.64
CA SER A 428 13.19 -20.99 -2.42
C SER A 428 11.95 -20.70 -3.27
N PRO A 429 11.37 -21.73 -3.93
CA PRO A 429 10.10 -21.61 -4.65
C PRO A 429 8.99 -21.01 -3.80
N ASP A 430 8.85 -21.41 -2.54
CA ASP A 430 7.84 -20.85 -1.60
C ASP A 430 7.94 -19.34 -1.42
N ILE A 431 9.13 -18.78 -1.58
CA ILE A 431 9.35 -17.34 -1.44
C ILE A 431 9.02 -16.64 -2.74
N PHE A 432 9.63 -17.04 -3.87
CA PHE A 432 9.43 -16.29 -5.11
C PHE A 432 8.04 -16.50 -5.72
N ILE A 433 7.42 -17.68 -5.60
CA ILE A 433 6.05 -17.93 -6.06
C ILE A 433 5.07 -17.03 -5.31
N ARG A 434 5.12 -17.04 -3.98
CA ARG A 434 4.26 -16.15 -3.16
C ARG A 434 4.46 -14.66 -3.49
N LEU A 435 5.70 -14.21 -3.68
CA LEU A 435 5.98 -12.81 -4.05
C LEU A 435 5.49 -12.51 -5.47
N ALA A 436 5.61 -13.46 -6.39
CA ALA A 436 5.09 -13.33 -7.75
C ALA A 436 3.56 -13.27 -7.77
N GLU A 437 2.87 -14.08 -6.97
CA GLU A 437 1.41 -14.01 -6.81
C GLU A 437 0.97 -12.67 -6.24
N LYS A 438 1.60 -12.22 -5.15
CA LYS A 438 1.34 -10.92 -4.53
C LYS A 438 1.46 -9.77 -5.53
N ASN A 439 2.45 -9.83 -6.41
CA ASN A 439 2.74 -8.81 -7.43
C ASN A 439 2.07 -9.08 -8.79
N ARG A 440 1.23 -10.12 -8.90
CA ARG A 440 0.55 -10.52 -10.15
C ARG A 440 1.50 -10.86 -11.30
N LEU A 441 2.66 -11.40 -10.96
CA LEU A 441 3.71 -11.81 -11.92
C LEU A 441 3.71 -13.31 -12.19
N ILE A 442 2.96 -14.11 -11.41
CA ILE A 442 3.06 -15.56 -11.45
C ILE A 442 2.66 -16.14 -12.81
N SER A 443 1.64 -15.61 -13.47
CA SER A 443 1.21 -16.10 -14.80
C SER A 443 2.31 -15.95 -15.85
N GLN A 444 3.14 -14.90 -15.77
CA GLN A 444 4.29 -14.76 -16.65
C GLN A 444 5.34 -15.84 -16.38
N ILE A 445 5.54 -16.23 -15.11
CA ILE A 445 6.43 -17.32 -14.73
C ILE A 445 5.89 -18.66 -15.23
N THR A 446 4.58 -18.90 -15.11
CA THR A 446 3.90 -20.09 -15.66
C THR A 446 4.09 -20.17 -17.18
N GLU A 447 3.93 -19.09 -17.92
CA GLU A 447 4.18 -19.04 -19.36
C GLU A 447 5.64 -19.35 -19.72
N LEU A 448 6.61 -18.75 -19.01
CA LEU A 448 8.04 -19.03 -19.23
C LEU A 448 8.37 -20.49 -18.96
N GLN A 449 7.84 -21.06 -17.87
CA GLN A 449 8.00 -22.47 -17.54
C GLN A 449 7.42 -23.36 -18.66
N LEU A 450 6.18 -23.08 -19.10
CA LEU A 450 5.51 -23.85 -20.17
C LEU A 450 6.32 -23.81 -21.47
N ARG A 451 6.80 -22.63 -21.89
CA ARG A 451 7.65 -22.47 -23.08
C ARG A 451 8.95 -23.27 -22.98
N ARG A 452 9.58 -23.32 -21.80
CA ARG A 452 10.79 -24.11 -21.56
C ARG A 452 10.51 -25.60 -21.61
N VAL A 453 9.42 -26.06 -21.00
CA VAL A 453 8.97 -27.45 -21.07
C VAL A 453 8.69 -27.87 -22.52
N CYS A 454 7.98 -27.04 -23.29
CA CYS A 454 7.72 -27.29 -24.70
C CYS A 454 9.01 -27.44 -25.53
N ARG A 455 9.98 -26.52 -25.32
CA ARG A 455 11.28 -26.55 -25.98
C ARG A 455 12.02 -27.84 -25.63
N PHE A 456 12.08 -28.21 -24.36
CA PHE A 456 12.73 -29.40 -23.86
C PHE A 456 12.15 -30.69 -24.46
N LEU A 457 10.81 -30.83 -24.51
CA LEU A 457 10.14 -31.97 -25.13
C LEU A 457 10.33 -32.05 -26.64
N ARG A 458 10.41 -30.89 -27.32
CA ARG A 458 10.66 -30.85 -28.77
C ARG A 458 12.09 -31.26 -29.12
N GLU A 459 13.05 -30.87 -28.31
CA GLU A 459 14.47 -31.18 -28.47
C GLU A 459 14.80 -32.64 -28.09
N ASN A 460 13.94 -33.31 -27.29
CA ASN A 460 14.14 -34.66 -26.80
C ASN A 460 12.97 -35.60 -27.16
N PRO A 461 12.82 -36.01 -28.45
CA PRO A 461 11.71 -36.84 -28.91
C PRO A 461 11.70 -38.24 -28.29
N ALA A 462 12.86 -38.82 -27.97
CA ALA A 462 12.97 -40.11 -27.30
C ALA A 462 12.39 -40.04 -25.86
N LEU A 463 12.72 -39.00 -25.10
CA LEU A 463 12.13 -38.75 -23.79
C LEU A 463 10.61 -38.60 -23.91
N ARG A 464 10.13 -37.78 -24.86
CA ARG A 464 8.69 -37.57 -25.08
C ARG A 464 7.95 -38.87 -25.38
N ALA A 465 8.59 -39.81 -26.03
CA ALA A 465 8.00 -41.12 -26.31
C ALA A 465 8.01 -42.07 -25.10
N SER A 466 8.93 -41.89 -24.15
CA SER A 466 9.07 -42.72 -22.95
C SER A 466 8.18 -42.31 -21.79
N ILE A 467 7.77 -41.01 -21.72
CA ILE A 467 6.92 -40.49 -20.66
C ILE A 467 5.49 -40.23 -21.15
N ALA A 468 4.52 -40.32 -20.25
CA ALA A 468 3.12 -40.05 -20.56
C ALA A 468 2.84 -38.53 -20.69
N ASN A 469 3.30 -37.76 -19.74
CA ASN A 469 3.14 -36.29 -19.73
C ASN A 469 4.12 -35.57 -18.78
N VAL A 470 4.17 -34.26 -18.89
CA VAL A 470 4.82 -33.37 -17.94
C VAL A 470 3.74 -32.55 -17.22
N LYS A 471 3.83 -32.52 -15.92
CA LYS A 471 2.92 -31.80 -15.03
C LYS A 471 3.43 -30.36 -14.77
N ILE A 472 2.53 -29.40 -14.77
CA ILE A 472 2.83 -27.97 -14.61
C ILE A 472 1.85 -27.38 -13.63
N ASN A 473 2.36 -26.74 -12.59
CA ASN A 473 1.58 -26.11 -11.55
C ASN A 473 0.89 -24.85 -12.06
N LEU A 474 -0.42 -24.68 -11.75
CA LEU A 474 -1.20 -23.47 -12.00
C LEU A 474 -1.49 -22.70 -10.71
N SER A 475 -1.32 -21.38 -10.77
CA SER A 475 -1.68 -20.46 -9.71
C SER A 475 -3.15 -20.04 -9.80
N PRO A 476 -3.77 -19.55 -8.70
CA PRO A 476 -5.09 -18.93 -8.73
C PRO A 476 -5.24 -17.83 -9.78
N LEU A 477 -4.17 -17.07 -10.05
CA LEU A 477 -4.20 -15.98 -11.03
C LEU A 477 -4.31 -16.46 -12.47
N ASP A 478 -3.78 -17.66 -12.78
CA ASP A 478 -3.91 -18.29 -14.09
C ASP A 478 -5.38 -18.67 -14.37
N LEU A 479 -6.13 -19.05 -13.32
CA LEU A 479 -7.54 -19.43 -13.40
C LEU A 479 -8.49 -18.23 -13.57
N ILE A 480 -8.11 -17.06 -13.05
CA ILE A 480 -8.93 -15.85 -13.11
C ILE A 480 -8.80 -15.15 -14.47
N HIS A 481 -7.85 -15.56 -15.29
CA HIS A 481 -7.65 -14.96 -16.60
C HIS A 481 -8.94 -15.02 -17.45
N SER A 482 -9.31 -13.91 -18.11
CA SER A 482 -10.59 -13.74 -18.79
C SER A 482 -10.81 -14.71 -19.95
N ASP A 483 -9.73 -15.30 -20.50
CA ASP A 483 -9.76 -16.20 -21.63
C ASP A 483 -9.92 -17.71 -21.26
N GLY A 484 -10.14 -18.03 -19.99
CA GLY A 484 -10.39 -19.40 -19.53
C GLY A 484 -9.23 -20.36 -19.82
N GLY A 485 -7.98 -19.92 -19.70
CA GLY A 485 -6.79 -20.75 -19.92
C GLY A 485 -6.37 -20.89 -21.40
N ASN A 486 -7.10 -20.29 -22.35
CA ASN A 486 -6.77 -20.39 -23.77
C ASN A 486 -5.40 -19.78 -24.14
N HIS A 487 -4.87 -18.86 -23.33
CA HIS A 487 -3.51 -18.34 -23.53
C HIS A 487 -2.45 -19.44 -23.38
N LEU A 488 -2.63 -20.38 -22.44
CA LEU A 488 -1.74 -21.54 -22.29
C LEU A 488 -1.84 -22.51 -23.47
N ILE A 489 -3.07 -22.74 -23.96
CA ILE A 489 -3.30 -23.58 -25.14
C ILE A 489 -2.61 -22.98 -26.36
N ARG A 490 -2.70 -21.64 -26.58
CA ARG A 490 -1.99 -20.97 -27.67
C ARG A 490 -0.46 -21.16 -27.60
N ILE A 491 0.11 -21.15 -26.41
CA ILE A 491 1.54 -21.45 -26.24
C ILE A 491 1.86 -22.88 -26.68
N LEU A 492 1.02 -23.87 -26.33
CA LEU A 492 1.19 -25.25 -26.80
C LEU A 492 1.10 -25.35 -28.31
N ASP A 493 0.16 -24.64 -28.95
CA ASP A 493 0.00 -24.60 -30.41
C ASP A 493 1.24 -24.06 -31.13
N GLU A 494 1.92 -23.06 -30.56
CA GLU A 494 3.16 -22.48 -31.12
C GLU A 494 4.27 -23.54 -31.28
N TYR A 495 4.28 -24.55 -30.42
CA TYR A 495 5.29 -25.64 -30.45
C TYR A 495 4.86 -26.89 -31.22
N GLY A 496 3.57 -27.03 -31.55
CA GLY A 496 3.03 -28.17 -32.30
C GLY A 496 3.17 -29.51 -31.58
N LEU A 497 3.17 -29.54 -30.26
CA LEU A 497 3.27 -30.75 -29.45
C LEU A 497 1.87 -31.31 -29.14
N PRO A 498 1.70 -32.63 -29.04
CA PRO A 498 0.43 -33.21 -28.61
C PRO A 498 0.02 -32.70 -27.23
N TYR A 499 -1.20 -32.29 -27.08
CA TYR A 499 -1.72 -31.79 -25.79
C TYR A 499 -1.67 -32.83 -24.67
N SER A 500 -1.76 -34.11 -25.02
CA SER A 500 -1.60 -35.21 -24.07
C SER A 500 -0.23 -35.30 -23.41
N CYS A 501 0.79 -34.59 -23.95
CA CYS A 501 2.10 -34.48 -23.30
C CYS A 501 2.07 -33.55 -22.07
N PHE A 502 0.97 -32.90 -21.79
CA PHE A 502 0.85 -31.91 -20.71
C PHE A 502 -0.29 -32.26 -19.76
N GLN A 503 -0.07 -32.01 -18.49
CA GLN A 503 -1.07 -32.07 -17.44
C GLN A 503 -0.89 -30.89 -16.50
N PHE A 504 -1.97 -30.18 -16.16
CA PHE A 504 -1.88 -29.07 -15.24
C PHE A 504 -2.28 -29.50 -13.83
N GLU A 505 -1.51 -29.03 -12.83
CA GLU A 505 -1.71 -29.31 -11.41
C GLU A 505 -2.35 -28.12 -10.72
N ILE A 506 -3.31 -28.38 -9.85
CA ILE A 506 -4.07 -27.39 -9.10
C ILE A 506 -4.22 -27.88 -7.67
N THR A 507 -3.80 -27.06 -6.70
CA THR A 507 -3.88 -27.44 -5.28
C THR A 507 -5.33 -27.50 -4.80
N GLU A 508 -5.58 -28.28 -3.75
CA GLU A 508 -6.87 -28.45 -3.10
C GLU A 508 -7.53 -27.10 -2.71
N THR A 509 -6.76 -26.21 -2.11
CA THR A 509 -7.24 -24.87 -1.69
C THR A 509 -7.73 -24.07 -2.87
N VAL A 510 -6.97 -24.03 -3.96
CA VAL A 510 -7.31 -23.31 -5.19
C VAL A 510 -8.57 -23.90 -5.83
N ALA A 511 -8.68 -25.22 -5.90
CA ALA A 511 -9.86 -25.89 -6.44
C ALA A 511 -11.16 -25.54 -5.67
N THR A 512 -11.05 -25.36 -4.35
CA THR A 512 -12.19 -25.01 -3.49
C THR A 512 -12.56 -23.53 -3.60
N GLU A 513 -11.59 -22.63 -3.51
CA GLU A 513 -11.83 -21.19 -3.47
C GLU A 513 -12.23 -20.60 -4.84
N TYR A 514 -11.70 -21.16 -5.93
CA TYR A 514 -11.89 -20.64 -7.29
C TYR A 514 -12.69 -21.58 -8.19
N SER A 515 -13.56 -22.43 -7.63
CA SER A 515 -14.30 -23.50 -8.34
C SER A 515 -15.00 -23.02 -9.62
N ALA A 516 -15.69 -21.88 -9.61
CA ALA A 516 -16.39 -21.33 -10.77
C ALA A 516 -15.46 -20.91 -11.92
N SER A 517 -14.27 -20.35 -11.61
CA SER A 517 -13.26 -20.01 -12.60
C SER A 517 -12.58 -21.26 -13.13
N LEU A 518 -12.29 -22.21 -12.24
CA LEU A 518 -11.68 -23.48 -12.57
C LEU A 518 -12.55 -24.33 -13.48
N THR A 519 -13.88 -24.34 -13.31
CA THR A 519 -14.79 -25.06 -14.20
C THR A 519 -14.63 -24.62 -15.65
N ARG A 520 -14.56 -23.32 -15.92
CA ARG A 520 -14.33 -22.79 -17.28
C ARG A 520 -12.98 -23.20 -17.88
N VAL A 521 -11.91 -23.14 -17.08
CA VAL A 521 -10.58 -23.57 -17.50
C VAL A 521 -10.57 -25.08 -17.77
N ALA A 522 -11.18 -25.86 -16.88
CA ALA A 522 -11.30 -27.32 -17.00
C ALA A 522 -12.05 -27.76 -18.27
N GLU A 523 -13.14 -27.07 -18.62
CA GLU A 523 -13.89 -27.29 -19.87
C GLU A 523 -13.01 -27.01 -21.10
N SER A 524 -12.23 -25.92 -21.12
CA SER A 524 -11.32 -25.58 -22.21
C SER A 524 -10.20 -26.61 -22.36
N PHE A 525 -9.61 -27.05 -21.26
CA PHE A 525 -8.54 -28.06 -21.25
C PHE A 525 -9.06 -29.45 -21.65
N GLN A 526 -10.22 -29.83 -21.15
CA GLN A 526 -10.85 -31.11 -21.52
C GLN A 526 -11.18 -31.15 -23.02
N ALA A 527 -11.71 -30.05 -23.58
CA ALA A 527 -11.99 -29.95 -25.01
C ALA A 527 -10.72 -30.05 -25.88
N ALA A 528 -9.59 -29.56 -25.37
CA ALA A 528 -8.28 -29.70 -26.02
C ALA A 528 -7.62 -31.11 -25.77
N GLY A 529 -8.11 -31.89 -24.81
CA GLY A 529 -7.49 -33.18 -24.42
C GLY A 529 -6.32 -33.03 -23.45
N ILE A 530 -6.26 -31.90 -22.71
CA ILE A 530 -5.28 -31.64 -21.65
C ILE A 530 -5.82 -32.16 -20.33
N GLY A 531 -5.01 -32.96 -19.60
CA GLY A 531 -5.39 -33.51 -18.30
C GLY A 531 -5.26 -32.53 -17.16
N LEU A 532 -6.12 -32.67 -16.13
CA LEU A 532 -5.99 -31.99 -14.87
C LEU A 532 -5.62 -32.95 -13.74
N CYS A 533 -4.79 -32.49 -12.82
CA CYS A 533 -4.34 -33.19 -11.62
C CYS A 533 -4.68 -32.34 -10.38
N LEU A 534 -5.24 -32.97 -9.37
CA LEU A 534 -5.42 -32.36 -8.05
C LEU A 534 -4.16 -32.56 -7.24
N ASP A 535 -3.58 -31.48 -6.74
CA ASP A 535 -2.34 -31.48 -5.96
C ASP A 535 -2.59 -31.21 -4.48
N ASP A 536 -1.65 -31.61 -3.61
CA ASP A 536 -1.64 -31.39 -2.17
C ASP A 536 -2.89 -31.91 -1.43
N PHE A 537 -3.56 -32.95 -1.93
CA PHE A 537 -4.78 -33.46 -1.29
C PHE A 537 -4.50 -33.96 0.14
N GLY A 538 -5.23 -33.39 1.10
CA GLY A 538 -5.13 -33.70 2.52
C GLY A 538 -4.25 -32.72 3.31
N SER A 539 -3.67 -31.71 2.67
CA SER A 539 -2.92 -30.65 3.35
C SER A 539 -3.85 -29.55 3.93
N GLY A 540 -5.13 -29.50 3.51
CA GLY A 540 -6.09 -28.45 3.85
C GLY A 540 -7.48 -28.98 4.24
N TYR A 541 -8.50 -28.19 3.97
CA TYR A 541 -9.90 -28.53 4.21
C TYR A 541 -10.53 -29.06 2.92
N ALA A 542 -10.36 -30.35 2.65
CA ALA A 542 -10.88 -31.00 1.45
C ALA A 542 -12.41 -30.88 1.36
N ASN A 543 -12.90 -30.21 0.32
CA ASN A 543 -14.28 -30.36 -0.08
C ASN A 543 -14.41 -31.46 -1.15
N LEU A 544 -14.65 -32.70 -0.72
CA LEU A 544 -14.81 -33.85 -1.61
C LEU A 544 -15.84 -33.58 -2.73
N ASN A 545 -16.86 -32.76 -2.50
CA ASN A 545 -17.82 -32.42 -3.55
C ASN A 545 -17.15 -31.64 -4.69
N THR A 546 -16.21 -30.76 -4.40
CA THR A 546 -15.45 -30.01 -5.43
C THR A 546 -14.58 -30.96 -6.26
N VAL A 547 -13.90 -31.91 -5.60
CA VAL A 547 -13.11 -32.92 -6.29
C VAL A 547 -13.94 -33.75 -7.26
N MET A 548 -15.14 -34.16 -6.85
CA MET A 548 -16.05 -34.97 -7.67
C MET A 548 -16.72 -34.21 -8.83
N GLN A 549 -16.83 -32.89 -8.74
CA GLN A 549 -17.45 -32.05 -9.77
C GLN A 549 -16.48 -31.63 -10.90
N LEU A 550 -15.19 -31.72 -10.66
CA LEU A 550 -14.16 -31.30 -11.61
C LEU A 550 -13.52 -32.49 -12.32
N PRO A 551 -13.13 -32.38 -13.59
CA PRO A 551 -12.63 -33.50 -14.41
C PRO A 551 -11.15 -33.82 -14.11
N PHE A 552 -10.82 -34.01 -12.83
CA PHE A 552 -9.50 -34.50 -12.47
C PHE A 552 -9.34 -35.96 -12.92
N SER A 553 -8.15 -36.31 -13.41
CA SER A 553 -7.80 -37.66 -13.79
C SER A 553 -6.78 -38.30 -12.83
N VAL A 554 -6.08 -37.49 -12.08
CA VAL A 554 -5.03 -37.85 -11.14
C VAL A 554 -5.21 -37.06 -9.85
N ILE A 555 -4.96 -37.69 -8.71
CA ILE A 555 -4.94 -37.05 -7.38
C ILE A 555 -3.56 -37.36 -6.76
N LYS A 556 -2.86 -36.28 -6.33
CA LYS A 556 -1.62 -36.39 -5.57
C LYS A 556 -1.96 -36.29 -4.09
N LEU A 557 -1.58 -37.31 -3.33
CA LEU A 557 -1.78 -37.34 -1.88
C LEU A 557 -0.56 -36.72 -1.21
N ASP A 558 -0.81 -35.64 -0.47
CA ASP A 558 0.24 -34.84 0.17
C ASP A 558 1.07 -35.67 1.17
N ARG A 559 2.33 -35.30 1.31
CA ARG A 559 3.28 -35.94 2.24
C ARG A 559 2.76 -35.96 3.68
N SER A 560 1.97 -34.98 4.12
CA SER A 560 1.44 -34.94 5.49
C SER A 560 0.59 -36.17 5.84
N LEU A 561 -0.07 -36.76 4.85
CA LEU A 561 -0.84 -38.00 5.01
C LEU A 561 0.06 -39.25 5.18
N LEU A 562 1.33 -39.22 4.70
CA LEU A 562 2.30 -40.28 4.91
C LEU A 562 2.89 -40.31 6.32
N PHE A 563 2.74 -39.23 7.10
CA PHE A 563 3.26 -39.20 8.44
C PHE A 563 2.70 -40.36 9.26
N HIS A 564 3.60 -41.15 9.82
CA HIS A 564 3.29 -42.28 10.70
C HIS A 564 2.60 -43.50 10.08
N ILE A 565 2.44 -43.59 8.74
CA ILE A 565 1.80 -44.77 8.13
C ILE A 565 2.54 -46.09 8.48
N CYS A 566 3.86 -46.04 8.71
CA CYS A 566 4.67 -47.20 9.08
C CYS A 566 4.59 -47.49 10.59
N THR A 567 4.17 -46.56 11.41
CA THR A 567 4.22 -46.67 12.89
C THR A 567 2.85 -46.64 13.57
N ASP A 568 1.84 -45.97 12.95
CA ASP A 568 0.47 -45.88 13.47
C ASP A 568 -0.53 -46.61 12.58
N LYS A 569 -1.19 -47.60 13.15
CA LYS A 569 -2.21 -48.41 12.45
C LYS A 569 -3.41 -47.59 11.98
N ASN A 570 -3.78 -46.53 12.73
CA ASN A 570 -4.90 -45.70 12.34
C ASN A 570 -4.52 -44.82 11.15
N ALA A 571 -3.31 -44.25 11.14
CA ALA A 571 -2.80 -43.50 10.00
C ALA A 571 -2.73 -44.39 8.76
N ALA A 572 -2.20 -45.60 8.88
CA ALA A 572 -2.14 -46.57 7.80
C ALA A 572 -3.54 -46.93 7.26
N LEU A 573 -4.50 -47.23 8.13
CA LEU A 573 -5.88 -47.54 7.77
C LEU A 573 -6.58 -46.37 7.07
N PHE A 574 -6.37 -45.17 7.58
CA PHE A 574 -6.94 -43.94 6.98
C PHE A 574 -6.40 -43.73 5.58
N TYR A 575 -5.10 -43.75 5.39
CA TYR A 575 -4.45 -43.62 4.08
C TYR A 575 -4.94 -44.68 3.09
N GLN A 576 -4.93 -45.94 3.48
CA GLN A 576 -5.43 -47.05 2.67
C GLN A 576 -6.88 -46.90 2.26
N SER A 577 -7.72 -46.37 3.18
CA SER A 577 -9.14 -46.11 2.90
C SER A 577 -9.32 -45.00 1.85
N ILE A 578 -8.53 -43.93 1.91
CA ILE A 578 -8.53 -42.84 0.91
C ILE A 578 -8.12 -43.40 -0.47
N VAL A 579 -6.99 -44.12 -0.53
CA VAL A 579 -6.52 -44.73 -1.77
C VAL A 579 -7.60 -45.65 -2.38
N SER A 580 -8.17 -46.54 -1.55
CA SER A 580 -9.23 -47.46 -2.02
C SER A 580 -10.45 -46.73 -2.55
N ALA A 581 -10.87 -45.65 -1.89
CA ALA A 581 -12.01 -44.84 -2.31
C ALA A 581 -11.77 -44.20 -3.67
N PHE A 582 -10.64 -43.52 -3.85
CA PHE A 582 -10.32 -42.83 -5.10
C PHE A 582 -10.04 -43.80 -6.27
N CYS A 583 -9.37 -44.93 -6.04
CA CYS A 583 -9.20 -45.97 -7.07
C CYS A 583 -10.54 -46.53 -7.55
N ARG A 584 -11.52 -46.76 -6.63
CA ARG A 584 -12.87 -47.22 -7.01
C ARG A 584 -13.66 -46.17 -7.81
N LEU A 585 -13.38 -44.89 -7.60
CA LEU A 585 -13.95 -43.77 -8.37
C LEU A 585 -13.24 -43.56 -9.72
N GLY A 586 -12.18 -44.31 -10.01
CA GLY A 586 -11.47 -44.28 -11.29
C GLY A 586 -10.34 -43.24 -11.37
N TYR A 587 -9.96 -42.65 -10.24
CA TYR A 587 -8.80 -41.77 -10.19
C TYR A 587 -7.49 -42.55 -10.11
N ARG A 588 -6.44 -42.06 -10.76
CA ARG A 588 -5.07 -42.51 -10.54
C ARG A 588 -4.45 -41.75 -9.38
N ILE A 589 -3.71 -42.46 -8.53
CA ILE A 589 -3.14 -41.90 -7.31
C ILE A 589 -1.63 -41.77 -7.43
N ILE A 590 -1.12 -40.60 -7.03
CA ILE A 590 0.31 -40.36 -6.78
C ILE A 590 0.47 -40.13 -5.27
N ALA A 591 1.33 -40.92 -4.62
CA ALA A 591 1.77 -40.67 -3.25
C ALA A 591 3.02 -39.79 -3.30
N GLU A 592 2.96 -38.62 -2.60
CA GLU A 592 4.06 -37.69 -2.58
C GLU A 592 4.94 -37.81 -1.33
N GLY A 593 6.20 -37.38 -1.47
CA GLY A 593 7.13 -37.30 -0.34
C GLY A 593 7.63 -38.64 0.17
N VAL A 594 7.59 -39.68 -0.65
CA VAL A 594 8.11 -41.01 -0.29
C VAL A 594 9.62 -40.97 -0.15
N GLU A 595 10.14 -41.34 1.03
CA GLU A 595 11.57 -41.27 1.36
C GLU A 595 12.18 -42.62 1.73
N THR A 596 11.36 -43.63 2.08
CA THR A 596 11.85 -44.90 2.57
C THR A 596 11.32 -46.09 1.76
N GLN A 597 12.07 -47.21 1.81
CA GLN A 597 11.64 -48.45 1.19
C GLN A 597 10.36 -49.01 1.85
N GLU A 598 10.24 -48.88 3.17
CA GLU A 598 9.09 -49.36 3.93
C GLU A 598 7.80 -48.63 3.49
N GLU A 599 7.84 -47.30 3.31
CA GLU A 599 6.71 -46.54 2.75
C GLU A 599 6.36 -47.04 1.36
N MET A 600 7.34 -47.24 0.49
CA MET A 600 7.12 -47.70 -0.87
C MET A 600 6.48 -49.09 -0.90
N GLU A 601 6.90 -50.03 -0.04
CA GLU A 601 6.33 -51.38 0.05
C GLU A 601 4.88 -51.36 0.55
N LEU A 602 4.57 -50.53 1.55
CA LEU A 602 3.19 -50.34 2.00
C LEU A 602 2.30 -49.76 0.89
N LEU A 603 2.73 -48.68 0.23
CA LEU A 603 1.98 -48.05 -0.86
C LEU A 603 1.73 -49.02 -2.02
N ARG A 604 2.72 -49.87 -2.34
CA ARG A 604 2.56 -50.95 -3.31
C ARG A 604 1.50 -51.97 -2.88
N SER A 605 1.50 -52.35 -1.58
CA SER A 605 0.50 -53.29 -1.04
C SER A 605 -0.93 -52.72 -1.05
N TRP A 606 -1.08 -51.40 -1.02
CA TRP A 606 -2.36 -50.69 -1.10
C TRP A 606 -2.78 -50.33 -2.53
N ASN A 607 -2.02 -50.80 -3.53
CA ASN A 607 -2.31 -50.63 -4.94
C ASN A 607 -2.32 -49.16 -5.39
N VAL A 608 -1.40 -48.36 -4.83
CA VAL A 608 -1.13 -47.00 -5.32
C VAL A 608 -0.50 -47.08 -6.70
N ASP A 609 -0.93 -46.22 -7.65
CA ASP A 609 -0.47 -46.29 -9.04
C ASP A 609 0.96 -45.79 -9.22
N MET A 610 1.27 -44.64 -8.60
CA MET A 610 2.53 -43.94 -8.81
C MET A 610 3.03 -43.31 -7.49
N ILE A 611 4.32 -43.13 -7.42
CA ILE A 611 4.96 -42.45 -6.27
C ILE A 611 5.97 -41.42 -6.73
N GLN A 612 6.07 -40.36 -5.94
CA GLN A 612 7.01 -39.29 -6.10
C GLN A 612 7.70 -39.00 -4.77
N GLY A 613 9.02 -38.92 -4.77
CA GLY A 613 9.76 -38.66 -3.54
C GLY A 613 11.25 -38.90 -3.68
N TYR A 614 11.97 -38.53 -2.62
CA TYR A 614 13.43 -38.59 -2.59
C TYR A 614 13.96 -40.02 -2.51
N TYR A 615 13.10 -40.97 -2.28
CA TYR A 615 13.47 -42.41 -2.39
C TYR A 615 13.93 -42.73 -3.81
N PHE A 616 13.27 -42.21 -4.85
CA PHE A 616 13.65 -42.44 -6.23
C PHE A 616 14.52 -41.34 -6.81
N SER A 617 14.07 -40.09 -6.71
CA SER A 617 14.80 -38.96 -7.24
C SER A 617 14.38 -37.60 -6.61
N ARG A 618 15.35 -36.73 -6.46
CA ARG A 618 15.12 -35.31 -6.24
C ARG A 618 14.78 -34.64 -7.58
N PRO A 619 14.23 -33.40 -7.57
CA PRO A 619 14.16 -32.59 -8.78
C PRO A 619 15.54 -32.42 -9.43
N LEU A 620 15.65 -32.72 -10.71
CA LEU A 620 16.89 -32.74 -11.47
C LEU A 620 16.89 -31.68 -12.58
N PRO A 621 18.03 -31.09 -12.91
CA PRO A 621 18.17 -30.27 -14.11
C PRO A 621 18.04 -31.15 -15.37
N PRO A 622 17.71 -30.59 -16.56
CA PRO A 622 17.43 -31.34 -17.78
C PRO A 622 18.49 -32.42 -18.14
N GLY A 623 19.79 -32.07 -18.03
CA GLY A 623 20.88 -32.97 -18.38
C GLY A 623 20.98 -34.18 -17.46
N ASP A 624 20.76 -34.00 -16.16
CA ASP A 624 20.83 -35.11 -15.19
C ASP A 624 19.59 -36.01 -15.27
N LEU A 625 18.41 -35.42 -15.56
CA LEU A 625 17.20 -36.19 -15.85
C LEU A 625 17.40 -37.14 -17.03
N LEU A 626 17.96 -36.62 -18.14
CA LEU A 626 18.20 -37.46 -19.33
C LEU A 626 19.16 -38.62 -19.04
N ARG A 627 20.19 -38.39 -18.20
CA ARG A 627 21.10 -39.48 -17.76
C ARG A 627 20.36 -40.54 -16.94
N LEU A 628 19.59 -40.12 -15.93
CA LEU A 628 18.82 -41.02 -15.08
C LEU A 628 17.88 -41.94 -15.91
N LEU A 629 17.13 -41.37 -16.84
CA LEU A 629 16.18 -42.13 -17.65
C LEU A 629 16.86 -43.01 -18.68
N THR A 630 18.07 -42.67 -19.11
CA THR A 630 18.88 -43.55 -19.99
C THR A 630 19.44 -44.74 -19.23
N GLU A 631 19.94 -44.55 -18.01
CA GLU A 631 20.42 -45.62 -17.13
C GLU A 631 19.29 -46.59 -16.78
N GLU A 632 18.09 -46.10 -16.41
CA GLU A 632 16.91 -46.91 -16.15
C GLU A 632 16.54 -47.77 -17.37
N ALA A 633 16.57 -47.21 -18.58
CA ALA A 633 16.25 -47.93 -19.79
C ALA A 633 17.27 -49.07 -20.09
N VAL A 634 18.55 -48.87 -19.72
CA VAL A 634 19.59 -49.89 -19.87
C VAL A 634 19.44 -51.01 -18.84
N GLU A 635 19.03 -50.71 -17.60
CA GLU A 635 18.79 -51.72 -16.55
C GLU A 635 17.57 -52.62 -16.85
N GLN A 636 16.61 -52.13 -17.65
CA GLN A 636 15.40 -52.86 -18.04
C GLN A 636 15.58 -53.72 -19.32
N MET A 637 16.69 -53.57 -20.04
CA MET A 637 17.03 -54.36 -21.23
C MET A 637 17.86 -55.57 -20.87
#